data_15b601c1170d99b042a4b5ff42044d5d
#
_entry.id   15b601c1170d99b042a4b5ff42044d5d
#
_cell.length_a   1.000
_cell.length_b   1.000
_cell.length_c   1.000
_cell.angle_alpha   90.00
_cell.angle_beta   90.00
_cell.angle_gamma   90.00
#
_symmetry.space_group_name_H-M   'P 1'
#
loop_
_entity.id
_entity.type
_entity.pdbx_description
1 polymer ?
#
loop_
_entity_poly.entity_id
_entity_poly.type
_entity_poly.pdbx_seq_one_letter_code
_entity_poly.pdbx_strand_id
1 'polypeptide(L)'
;MKISYNWLKQFIKTDWTSEQTSELLTDLGLEVEVVEKYQSIKGGLEGVVVGHVLTCEKHPDADRLKVTTVNIGLEQPVQIVCGASNVAAGQKVPVATIGTVLYDKEGAEFTIKKGKIRGQESHGMICAEDELGLGTSHEGIMVLDDALEPGTPASVVFKVANDEVFEIGLTPNRADAMSHYGTARDLRAGMLQRGVNVELITPSVSNFRVDMRTLKIDVNVEDSHLAPRYCGVTISGITVKESPAWLQDRLKAIGLTPKNNIVDVTNYVLHELGQPLHAFDAAKINGKIIVKTLPEGTKFTTLDDVERTLHKEDLMICDEKGPLCIAGVFGGKKSGVSEGTTSIFLESAYFDAVSIRKTAKRHGLNTDASFRFERGIDPTITEYALKRAAILILEVAGGKLTSDVVEVYPKKIEDFSVLLNFSHVYKIIGQEIPKDTIKKILVSLDIKVNSVSDSGLGLTIPAYRVDVQREIDVIEEILRVYGYNNINFSKKFNATVANSPRTEDYKVQNVIASQLNSQGFHEMMANSLTTAAYAKLSASLKEEHNVTMLNPLSSDLSTMRQSLLFSGLEAISYNINRKNSDLKLFEFGKTYHKYLNGFEEHKHLSLLISGNRNKESWTNPQKTTDFFLMKGYVKGILARLGIDKISNAPVQSDIFSEGTAICYNNDTLVEMGVIKKSILKHFGIKQEVYYADFNWDLILKIITGKIKYSEIPKYPEVRRDLALLIDQSTTYESIFNLAKQTEKALLKDINLFDVYEGKNLPEGKKSYALSFTIQDNTKTLTDSQIDKIMSKLQQTFETELGASLR
;
A
#
# COMPACT_ATOMS: atom_id res chain seq x y z
N MET A 1 7.03 13.42 3.27
CA MET A 1 8.04 14.50 3.10
C MET A 1 7.91 15.49 4.25
N LYS A 2 9.04 15.94 4.82
CA LYS A 2 9.01 16.91 5.93
C LYS A 2 9.19 18.35 5.43
N ILE A 3 8.33 19.25 5.90
CA ILE A 3 8.30 20.69 5.59
C ILE A 3 8.33 21.47 6.89
N SER A 4 9.37 22.28 7.09
CA SER A 4 9.50 23.21 8.21
C SER A 4 8.56 24.41 8.00
N TYR A 5 7.74 24.72 8.99
CA TYR A 5 6.81 25.84 8.92
C TYR A 5 7.54 27.20 8.93
N ASN A 6 8.60 27.31 9.72
CA ASN A 6 9.43 28.54 9.74
C ASN A 6 10.16 28.75 8.41
N TRP A 7 10.55 27.68 7.73
CA TRP A 7 11.15 27.78 6.41
C TRP A 7 10.09 28.10 5.34
N LEU A 8 8.91 27.49 5.42
CA LEU A 8 7.78 27.76 4.53
C LEU A 8 7.38 29.24 4.56
N LYS A 9 7.36 29.87 5.77
CA LYS A 9 7.05 31.29 5.95
C LYS A 9 8.03 32.26 5.28
N GLN A 10 9.19 31.82 4.81
CA GLN A 10 10.09 32.63 4.01
C GLN A 10 9.60 32.85 2.59
N PHE A 11 8.79 31.93 2.08
CA PHE A 11 8.23 32.03 0.73
C PHE A 11 6.82 32.61 0.73
N ILE A 12 6.13 32.59 1.87
CA ILE A 12 4.78 33.09 1.99
C ILE A 12 4.60 33.77 3.36
N LYS A 13 4.45 35.09 3.37
CA LYS A 13 4.21 35.83 4.60
C LYS A 13 2.75 35.68 5.01
N THR A 14 2.52 35.06 6.13
CA THR A 14 1.17 34.84 6.67
C THR A 14 1.22 34.86 8.20
N ASP A 15 0.11 35.30 8.79
CA ASP A 15 -0.14 35.25 10.23
C ASP A 15 -0.92 34.01 10.64
N TRP A 16 -1.20 33.10 9.72
CA TRP A 16 -1.87 31.84 9.99
C TRP A 16 -1.02 30.98 10.93
N THR A 17 -1.71 30.18 11.73
CA THR A 17 -1.04 29.17 12.57
C THR A 17 -0.66 27.94 11.75
N SER A 18 0.18 27.09 12.32
CA SER A 18 0.54 25.82 11.70
C SER A 18 -0.68 24.92 11.48
N GLU A 19 -1.66 24.93 12.42
CA GLU A 19 -2.90 24.16 12.30
C GLU A 19 -3.73 24.65 11.11
N GLN A 20 -3.96 25.96 10.98
CA GLN A 20 -4.70 26.53 9.84
C GLN A 20 -4.01 26.23 8.50
N THR A 21 -2.67 26.27 8.52
CA THR A 21 -1.87 25.96 7.34
C THR A 21 -1.94 24.48 6.97
N SER A 22 -1.88 23.57 7.95
CA SER A 22 -1.95 22.13 7.73
C SER A 22 -3.33 21.69 7.21
N GLU A 23 -4.41 22.30 7.71
CA GLU A 23 -5.77 22.07 7.21
C GLU A 23 -5.88 22.46 5.74
N LEU A 24 -5.39 23.65 5.36
CA LEU A 24 -5.46 24.09 3.96
C LEU A 24 -4.60 23.23 3.04
N LEU A 25 -3.40 22.83 3.48
CA LEU A 25 -2.55 21.94 2.69
C LEU A 25 -3.25 20.60 2.42
N THR A 26 -3.89 20.02 3.44
CA THR A 26 -4.67 18.79 3.30
C THR A 26 -5.85 18.98 2.35
N ASP A 27 -6.60 20.08 2.47
CA ASP A 27 -7.70 20.43 1.54
C ASP A 27 -7.21 20.55 0.09
N LEU A 28 -5.98 20.99 -0.13
CA LEU A 28 -5.34 21.11 -1.44
C LEU A 28 -4.77 19.78 -1.97
N GLY A 29 -4.92 18.67 -1.24
CA GLY A 29 -4.39 17.35 -1.60
C GLY A 29 -2.91 17.15 -1.24
N LEU A 30 -2.37 17.98 -0.35
CA LEU A 30 -1.07 17.78 0.31
C LEU A 30 -1.34 17.32 1.74
N GLU A 31 -1.72 16.05 1.90
CA GLU A 31 -2.16 15.49 3.18
C GLU A 31 -1.08 15.64 4.25
N VAL A 32 -1.36 16.43 5.28
CA VAL A 32 -0.50 16.57 6.46
C VAL A 32 -0.86 15.44 7.43
N GLU A 33 -0.02 14.42 7.47
CA GLU A 33 -0.22 13.24 8.31
C GLU A 33 0.08 13.53 9.78
N VAL A 34 1.13 14.35 10.02
CA VAL A 34 1.59 14.70 11.38
C VAL A 34 2.12 16.14 11.38
N VAL A 35 1.88 16.84 12.49
CA VAL A 35 2.54 18.12 12.83
C VAL A 35 3.42 17.89 14.05
N GLU A 36 4.74 17.88 13.86
CA GLU A 36 5.72 17.64 14.91
C GLU A 36 6.30 18.95 15.42
N LYS A 37 6.45 19.11 16.72
CA LYS A 37 7.24 20.20 17.30
C LYS A 37 8.70 19.86 17.23
N TYR A 38 9.49 20.72 16.63
CA TYR A 38 10.94 20.62 16.57
C TYR A 38 11.59 21.66 17.48
N GLN A 39 12.59 21.22 18.22
CA GLN A 39 13.46 22.09 19.03
C GLN A 39 14.91 21.68 18.73
N SER A 40 15.76 22.67 18.42
CA SER A 40 17.18 22.41 18.08
C SER A 40 17.93 21.76 19.23
N ILE A 41 17.45 21.95 20.46
CA ILE A 41 17.91 21.29 21.67
C ILE A 41 16.67 20.69 22.33
N LYS A 42 16.70 19.39 22.62
CA LYS A 42 15.58 18.66 23.21
C LYS A 42 15.14 19.29 24.53
N GLY A 43 13.84 19.57 24.68
CA GLY A 43 13.28 20.24 25.85
C GLY A 43 13.44 21.76 25.84
N GLY A 44 14.04 22.35 24.77
CA GLY A 44 14.09 23.79 24.55
C GLY A 44 14.86 24.59 25.60
N LEU A 45 15.57 23.96 26.52
CA LEU A 45 16.20 24.54 27.71
C LEU A 45 15.19 25.31 28.61
N GLU A 46 13.91 24.86 28.61
CA GLU A 46 12.89 25.46 29.47
C GLU A 46 13.26 25.28 30.95
N GLY A 47 13.24 26.39 31.72
CA GLY A 47 13.62 26.39 33.13
C GLY A 47 15.13 26.48 33.40
N VAL A 48 15.95 26.48 32.34
CA VAL A 48 17.40 26.78 32.47
C VAL A 48 17.65 28.26 32.30
N VAL A 49 18.35 28.88 33.24
CA VAL A 49 18.64 30.32 33.25
C VAL A 49 20.13 30.60 33.50
N VAL A 50 20.57 31.79 33.15
CA VAL A 50 21.92 32.29 33.52
C VAL A 50 21.96 32.51 35.02
N GLY A 51 22.90 31.88 35.72
CA GLY A 51 23.18 32.10 37.13
C GLY A 51 24.53 32.80 37.30
N HIS A 52 24.63 33.72 38.30
CA HIS A 52 25.89 34.32 38.74
C HIS A 52 26.26 33.69 40.09
N VAL A 53 27.37 33.02 40.15
CA VAL A 53 27.89 32.39 41.36
C VAL A 53 28.47 33.49 42.29
N LEU A 54 27.75 33.85 43.36
CA LEU A 54 28.16 34.87 44.29
C LEU A 54 29.21 34.36 45.27
N THR A 55 28.98 33.15 45.83
CA THR A 55 29.92 32.51 46.76
C THR A 55 30.13 31.04 46.36
N CYS A 56 31.33 30.51 46.67
CA CYS A 56 31.68 29.14 46.40
C CYS A 56 32.57 28.60 47.53
N GLU A 57 32.00 27.83 48.45
CA GLU A 57 32.66 27.30 49.61
C GLU A 57 32.77 25.77 49.58
N LYS A 58 33.77 25.18 50.30
CA LYS A 58 33.84 23.75 50.42
C LYS A 58 32.67 23.22 51.21
N HIS A 59 32.15 22.05 50.76
CA HIS A 59 31.08 21.38 51.47
C HIS A 59 31.61 20.88 52.85
N PRO A 60 30.88 21.07 53.98
CA PRO A 60 31.36 20.69 55.31
C PRO A 60 31.62 19.17 55.47
N ASP A 61 30.84 18.34 54.81
CA ASP A 61 30.91 16.86 54.95
C ASP A 61 31.34 16.14 53.67
N ALA A 62 31.97 16.82 52.69
CA ALA A 62 32.37 16.18 51.44
C ALA A 62 33.49 16.92 50.70
N ASP A 63 34.65 16.24 50.56
CA ASP A 63 35.86 16.86 49.96
C ASP A 63 35.72 17.25 48.48
N ARG A 64 34.84 16.64 47.72
CA ARG A 64 34.64 16.85 46.30
C ARG A 64 33.45 17.77 45.95
N LEU A 65 32.68 18.18 46.93
CA LEU A 65 31.51 19.02 46.74
C LEU A 65 31.79 20.44 47.17
N LYS A 66 31.13 21.38 46.53
CA LYS A 66 31.12 22.80 46.87
C LYS A 66 29.69 23.27 47.08
N VAL A 67 29.48 24.15 48.07
CA VAL A 67 28.21 24.83 48.30
C VAL A 67 28.31 26.20 47.67
N THR A 68 27.43 26.48 46.72
CA THR A 68 27.44 27.79 46.03
C THR A 68 26.16 28.54 46.33
N THR A 69 26.26 29.89 46.41
CA THR A 69 25.12 30.80 46.41
C THR A 69 25.06 31.44 45.03
N VAL A 70 23.94 31.25 44.32
CA VAL A 70 23.81 31.64 42.91
C VAL A 70 22.64 32.59 42.73
N ASN A 71 22.90 33.76 42.15
CA ASN A 71 21.86 34.69 41.70
C ASN A 71 21.34 34.23 40.34
N ILE A 72 20.07 33.87 40.30
CA ILE A 72 19.36 33.40 39.08
C ILE A 72 18.30 34.43 38.62
N GLY A 73 18.42 35.69 39.01
CA GLY A 73 17.49 36.75 38.66
C GLY A 73 16.25 36.82 39.57
N LEU A 74 16.22 36.09 40.69
CA LEU A 74 15.18 36.19 41.73
C LEU A 74 15.55 37.17 42.80
N GLU A 75 14.57 37.61 43.62
CA GLU A 75 14.81 38.52 44.76
C GLU A 75 15.85 38.00 45.75
N GLN A 76 15.92 36.69 45.93
CA GLN A 76 16.92 36.04 46.78
C GLN A 76 17.75 35.02 46.01
N PRO A 77 19.09 35.03 46.20
CA PRO A 77 19.94 34.01 45.60
C PRO A 77 19.61 32.61 46.12
N VAL A 78 19.84 31.57 45.32
CA VAL A 78 19.57 30.18 45.65
C VAL A 78 20.85 29.43 46.02
N GLN A 79 20.78 28.53 46.97
CA GLN A 79 21.86 27.60 47.30
C GLN A 79 21.85 26.41 46.36
N ILE A 80 22.99 26.09 45.78
CA ILE A 80 23.20 24.94 44.90
C ILE A 80 24.45 24.20 45.30
N VAL A 81 24.34 22.88 45.48
CA VAL A 81 25.50 22.02 45.75
C VAL A 81 26.03 21.49 44.41
N CYS A 82 27.30 21.77 44.13
CA CYS A 82 27.96 21.42 42.86
C CYS A 82 29.16 20.50 43.09
N GLY A 83 29.29 19.45 42.26
CA GLY A 83 30.41 18.51 42.30
C GLY A 83 31.55 18.83 41.31
N ALA A 84 31.37 19.81 40.46
CA ALA A 84 32.34 20.16 39.44
C ALA A 84 33.59 20.86 40.02
N SER A 85 34.74 20.41 39.55
CA SER A 85 36.03 20.98 40.03
C SER A 85 36.23 22.45 39.62
N ASN A 86 35.70 22.84 38.46
CA ASN A 86 35.88 24.17 37.84
C ASN A 86 34.91 25.24 38.34
N VAL A 87 33.92 24.91 39.23
CA VAL A 87 33.01 25.95 39.77
C VAL A 87 33.76 26.90 40.73
N ALA A 88 33.56 28.22 40.52
CA ALA A 88 34.20 29.30 41.34
C ALA A 88 33.25 30.50 41.46
N ALA A 89 33.48 31.31 42.52
CA ALA A 89 32.78 32.58 42.69
C ALA A 89 33.10 33.56 41.55
N GLY A 90 32.14 34.34 41.13
CA GLY A 90 32.20 35.30 40.05
C GLY A 90 31.80 34.77 38.69
N GLN A 91 31.70 33.48 38.48
CA GLN A 91 31.35 32.86 37.18
C GLN A 91 29.87 33.04 36.85
N LYS A 92 29.60 33.21 35.54
CA LYS A 92 28.27 33.03 34.97
C LYS A 92 28.14 31.60 34.49
N VAL A 93 27.05 30.95 34.84
CA VAL A 93 26.83 29.51 34.59
C VAL A 93 25.38 29.23 34.21
N PRO A 94 25.09 28.21 33.42
CA PRO A 94 23.71 27.75 33.17
C PRO A 94 23.19 27.00 34.40
N VAL A 95 22.02 27.40 34.90
CA VAL A 95 21.36 26.78 36.07
C VAL A 95 20.00 26.23 35.67
N ALA A 96 19.83 24.94 35.85
CA ALA A 96 18.53 24.31 35.77
C ALA A 96 17.79 24.50 37.11
N THR A 97 16.65 25.19 37.07
CA THR A 97 15.84 25.49 38.24
C THR A 97 14.99 24.27 38.66
N ILE A 98 14.40 24.33 39.84
CA ILE A 98 13.50 23.24 40.30
C ILE A 98 12.32 23.13 39.34
N GLY A 99 12.02 21.92 38.89
CA GLY A 99 10.98 21.58 37.91
C GLY A 99 11.46 21.49 36.47
N THR A 100 12.70 21.96 36.17
CA THR A 100 13.30 21.80 34.85
C THR A 100 13.43 20.31 34.50
N VAL A 101 13.03 19.96 33.26
CA VAL A 101 13.26 18.63 32.67
C VAL A 101 14.47 18.69 31.76
N LEU A 102 15.45 17.89 32.04
CA LEU A 102 16.64 17.70 31.22
C LEU A 102 16.65 16.29 30.63
N TYR A 103 17.51 16.05 29.65
CA TYR A 103 17.61 14.79 28.93
C TYR A 103 19.03 14.25 28.98
N ASP A 104 19.20 13.00 29.28
CA ASP A 104 20.50 12.33 29.22
C ASP A 104 20.93 12.02 27.78
N LYS A 105 22.14 11.43 27.61
CA LYS A 105 22.70 11.05 26.30
C LYS A 105 21.88 9.97 25.57
N GLU A 106 21.07 9.20 26.29
CA GLU A 106 20.18 8.19 25.75
C GLU A 106 18.80 8.75 25.48
N GLY A 107 18.56 10.01 25.85
CA GLY A 107 17.30 10.75 25.65
C GLY A 107 16.26 10.48 26.74
N ALA A 108 16.65 9.87 27.87
CA ALA A 108 15.77 9.69 29.00
C ALA A 108 15.59 10.99 29.78
N GLU A 109 14.37 11.24 30.24
CA GLU A 109 14.01 12.46 30.97
C GLU A 109 14.38 12.36 32.45
N PHE A 110 14.97 13.44 33.00
CA PHE A 110 15.09 13.59 34.42
C PHE A 110 14.72 15.01 34.86
N THR A 111 13.96 15.08 35.94
CA THR A 111 13.44 16.35 36.46
C THR A 111 14.28 16.85 37.63
N ILE A 112 14.71 18.09 37.60
CA ILE A 112 15.44 18.75 38.69
C ILE A 112 14.50 18.96 39.87
N LYS A 113 14.82 18.33 41.00
CA LYS A 113 14.03 18.43 42.25
C LYS A 113 14.86 19.14 43.33
N LYS A 114 14.16 19.80 44.27
CA LYS A 114 14.81 20.27 45.52
C LYS A 114 15.43 19.03 46.19
N GLY A 115 16.73 19.04 46.41
CA GLY A 115 17.49 17.95 47.00
C GLY A 115 18.18 18.34 48.27
N LYS A 116 18.52 17.35 49.10
CA LYS A 116 19.42 17.49 50.23
C LYS A 116 20.61 16.60 50.00
N ILE A 117 21.79 17.23 49.75
CA ILE A 117 23.02 16.50 49.43
C ILE A 117 23.94 16.57 50.63
N ARG A 118 24.14 15.45 51.30
CA ARG A 118 24.95 15.35 52.52
C ARG A 118 24.69 16.43 53.57
N GLY A 119 23.39 16.73 53.82
CA GLY A 119 22.99 17.68 54.83
C GLY A 119 22.73 19.11 54.29
N GLN A 120 23.26 19.50 53.13
CA GLN A 120 23.08 20.80 52.51
C GLN A 120 21.92 20.75 51.47
N GLU A 121 21.05 21.77 51.47
CA GLU A 121 19.96 21.90 50.52
C GLU A 121 20.50 22.36 49.15
N SER A 122 19.98 21.80 48.07
CA SER A 122 20.24 22.22 46.71
C SER A 122 18.93 22.58 46.00
N HIS A 123 18.84 23.82 45.52
CA HIS A 123 17.64 24.39 44.89
C HIS A 123 17.79 24.52 43.37
N GLY A 124 18.48 23.57 42.72
CA GLY A 124 18.77 23.55 41.32
C GLY A 124 20.02 22.77 41.00
N MET A 125 20.46 22.83 39.75
CA MET A 125 21.66 22.18 39.25
C MET A 125 22.43 23.17 38.36
N ILE A 126 23.72 23.33 38.58
CA ILE A 126 24.62 24.03 37.66
C ILE A 126 25.03 22.98 36.61
N CYS A 127 24.79 23.27 35.35
CA CYS A 127 24.88 22.25 34.30
C CYS A 127 26.18 22.24 33.52
N ALA A 128 26.61 21.11 33.11
CA ALA A 128 27.63 20.85 32.10
C ALA A 128 27.07 21.01 30.67
N GLU A 129 27.94 21.04 29.68
CA GLU A 129 27.60 21.18 28.26
C GLU A 129 26.75 20.00 27.76
N ASP A 130 27.13 18.79 28.13
CA ASP A 130 26.43 17.56 27.72
C ASP A 130 25.06 17.35 28.42
N GLU A 131 24.92 17.84 29.67
CA GLU A 131 23.66 17.85 30.40
C GLU A 131 22.59 18.78 29.79
N LEU A 132 23.03 19.79 29.04
CA LEU A 132 22.16 20.69 28.30
C LEU A 132 21.96 20.28 26.84
N GLY A 133 22.61 19.23 26.37
CA GLY A 133 22.56 18.82 24.96
C GLY A 133 23.25 19.80 24.01
N LEU A 134 24.18 20.63 24.52
CA LEU A 134 24.93 21.65 23.77
C LEU A 134 26.26 21.14 23.22
N GLY A 135 26.73 19.98 23.72
CA GLY A 135 27.97 19.35 23.30
C GLY A 135 28.19 18.01 23.96
N THR A 136 29.42 17.50 23.97
CA THR A 136 29.78 16.18 24.48
C THR A 136 30.65 16.24 25.74
N SER A 137 31.12 17.41 26.13
CA SER A 137 32.05 17.57 27.27
C SER A 137 31.32 17.46 28.60
N HIS A 138 31.88 16.63 29.49
CA HIS A 138 31.45 16.43 30.89
C HIS A 138 32.61 16.78 31.87
N GLU A 139 33.63 17.54 31.42
CA GLU A 139 34.82 17.82 32.21
C GLU A 139 34.60 18.90 33.29
N GLY A 140 33.37 19.34 33.48
CA GLY A 140 32.96 20.34 34.46
C GLY A 140 31.71 21.09 34.02
N ILE A 141 31.33 22.10 34.83
CA ILE A 141 30.22 22.98 34.45
C ILE A 141 30.60 23.87 33.27
N MET A 142 29.59 24.27 32.51
CA MET A 142 29.74 25.27 31.47
C MET A 142 29.90 26.66 32.09
N VAL A 143 30.92 27.45 31.64
CA VAL A 143 31.12 28.84 32.05
C VAL A 143 30.68 29.74 30.90
N LEU A 144 29.81 30.68 31.20
CA LEU A 144 29.21 31.60 30.23
C LEU A 144 29.96 32.95 30.22
N ASP A 145 29.64 33.76 29.19
CA ASP A 145 30.18 35.13 29.07
C ASP A 145 29.75 36.03 30.27
N ASP A 146 30.68 36.76 30.82
CA ASP A 146 30.47 37.62 31.99
C ASP A 146 29.46 38.75 31.71
N ALA A 147 29.25 39.14 30.43
CA ALA A 147 28.30 40.16 30.02
C ALA A 147 26.83 39.74 30.15
N LEU A 148 26.56 38.47 30.36
CA LEU A 148 25.19 37.97 30.45
C LEU A 148 24.55 38.32 31.79
N GLU A 149 23.27 38.72 31.76
CA GLU A 149 22.54 39.06 32.98
C GLU A 149 21.95 37.82 33.67
N PRO A 150 22.05 37.69 35.01
CA PRO A 150 21.44 36.64 35.76
C PRO A 150 19.91 36.60 35.53
N GLY A 151 19.35 35.37 35.35
CA GLY A 151 17.93 35.17 35.07
C GLY A 151 17.59 35.19 33.60
N THR A 152 18.53 35.52 32.70
CA THR A 152 18.31 35.41 31.26
C THR A 152 18.04 33.92 30.91
N PRO A 153 16.94 33.59 30.21
CA PRO A 153 16.68 32.21 29.77
C PRO A 153 17.81 31.67 28.89
N ALA A 154 18.26 30.44 29.17
CA ALA A 154 19.33 29.81 28.41
C ALA A 154 18.93 29.60 26.94
N SER A 155 17.63 29.37 26.66
CA SER A 155 17.11 29.34 25.31
C SER A 155 17.40 30.57 24.47
N VAL A 156 17.44 31.73 25.06
CA VAL A 156 17.79 33.01 24.39
C VAL A 156 19.32 33.10 24.18
N VAL A 157 20.11 32.73 25.20
CA VAL A 157 21.57 32.72 25.13
C VAL A 157 22.09 31.82 24.03
N PHE A 158 21.55 30.59 23.97
CA PHE A 158 21.96 29.59 23.01
C PHE A 158 21.13 29.59 21.71
N LYS A 159 20.23 30.57 21.55
CA LYS A 159 19.39 30.76 20.35
C LYS A 159 18.69 29.49 19.96
N VAL A 160 18.04 28.83 20.92
CA VAL A 160 17.30 27.57 20.66
C VAL A 160 16.25 27.83 19.61
N ALA A 161 16.37 27.13 18.47
CA ALA A 161 15.40 27.23 17.42
C ALA A 161 14.18 26.33 17.75
N ASN A 162 12.99 26.91 17.68
CA ASN A 162 11.72 26.20 17.78
C ASN A 162 11.03 26.25 16.41
N ASP A 163 10.45 25.14 15.97
CA ASP A 163 9.76 25.04 14.72
C ASP A 163 8.59 24.05 14.83
N GLU A 164 7.71 24.06 13.85
CA GLU A 164 6.70 23.05 13.63
C GLU A 164 6.93 22.45 12.25
N VAL A 165 6.93 21.13 12.18
CA VAL A 165 7.30 20.40 10.97
C VAL A 165 6.10 19.57 10.51
N PHE A 166 5.65 19.83 9.30
CA PHE A 166 4.60 19.05 8.64
C PHE A 166 5.21 17.81 8.00
N GLU A 167 4.70 16.64 8.33
CA GLU A 167 4.95 15.44 7.56
C GLU A 167 3.83 15.28 6.53
N ILE A 168 4.18 15.46 5.26
CA ILE A 168 3.23 15.45 4.14
C ILE A 168 3.36 14.15 3.38
N GLY A 169 2.24 13.41 3.26
CA GLY A 169 2.07 12.27 2.39
C GLY A 169 1.88 12.70 0.93
N LEU A 170 2.96 12.72 0.16
CA LEU A 170 2.90 13.12 -1.25
C LEU A 170 2.57 11.95 -2.15
N THR A 171 1.51 12.07 -2.94
CA THR A 171 1.23 11.18 -4.05
C THR A 171 2.27 11.34 -5.17
N PRO A 172 2.57 10.27 -5.94
CA PRO A 172 3.62 10.31 -6.97
C PRO A 172 3.42 11.36 -8.07
N ASN A 173 2.20 11.80 -8.31
CA ASN A 173 1.86 12.82 -9.30
C ASN A 173 2.10 14.27 -8.83
N ARG A 174 2.36 14.51 -7.53
CA ARG A 174 2.57 15.83 -6.97
C ARG A 174 4.05 16.24 -6.89
N ALA A 175 4.78 15.98 -7.99
CA ALA A 175 6.18 16.39 -8.14
C ALA A 175 6.40 17.91 -7.99
N ASP A 176 5.41 18.70 -8.35
CA ASP A 176 5.38 20.16 -8.21
C ASP A 176 5.51 20.64 -6.76
N ALA A 177 5.11 19.84 -5.79
CA ALA A 177 5.08 20.15 -4.37
C ALA A 177 6.24 19.53 -3.56
N MET A 178 7.23 18.86 -4.19
CA MET A 178 8.32 18.16 -3.51
C MET A 178 9.41 19.09 -2.95
N SER A 179 9.02 20.28 -2.48
CA SER A 179 9.92 21.27 -1.89
C SER A 179 9.13 22.28 -1.06
N HIS A 180 9.83 23.07 -0.22
CA HIS A 180 9.21 24.16 0.53
C HIS A 180 8.61 25.22 -0.41
N TYR A 181 9.31 25.58 -1.49
CA TYR A 181 8.81 26.52 -2.49
C TYR A 181 7.62 25.97 -3.26
N GLY A 182 7.65 24.71 -3.64
CA GLY A 182 6.51 24.05 -4.33
C GLY A 182 5.26 23.98 -3.43
N THR A 183 5.44 23.61 -2.14
CA THR A 183 4.37 23.65 -1.14
C THR A 183 3.82 25.06 -0.94
N ALA A 184 4.69 26.07 -0.92
CA ALA A 184 4.28 27.48 -0.80
C ALA A 184 3.45 27.97 -2.00
N ARG A 185 3.77 27.51 -3.22
CA ARG A 185 2.95 27.81 -4.42
C ARG A 185 1.51 27.31 -4.28
N ASP A 186 1.33 26.08 -3.85
CA ASP A 186 0.01 25.50 -3.63
C ASP A 186 -0.73 26.20 -2.48
N LEU A 187 -0.05 26.41 -1.35
CA LEU A 187 -0.62 27.14 -0.22
C LEU A 187 -1.11 28.53 -0.64
N ARG A 188 -0.32 29.25 -1.44
CA ARG A 188 -0.73 30.56 -2.00
C ARG A 188 -2.01 30.45 -2.80
N ALA A 189 -2.12 29.45 -3.69
CA ALA A 189 -3.32 29.28 -4.51
C ALA A 189 -4.58 29.04 -3.66
N GLY A 190 -4.47 28.21 -2.62
CA GLY A 190 -5.56 27.97 -1.68
C GLY A 190 -5.92 29.20 -0.83
N MET A 191 -4.93 29.95 -0.37
CA MET A 191 -5.14 31.19 0.41
C MET A 191 -5.85 32.26 -0.44
N LEU A 192 -5.41 32.47 -1.69
CA LEU A 192 -6.06 33.39 -2.62
C LEU A 192 -7.53 33.00 -2.88
N GLN A 193 -7.82 31.71 -3.02
CA GLN A 193 -9.19 31.23 -3.17
C GLN A 193 -10.05 31.46 -1.93
N ARG A 194 -9.45 31.44 -0.74
CA ARG A 194 -10.12 31.81 0.53
C ARG A 194 -10.17 33.32 0.80
N GLY A 195 -9.74 34.14 -0.17
CA GLY A 195 -9.78 35.61 -0.07
C GLY A 195 -8.63 36.22 0.72
N VAL A 196 -7.62 35.45 1.07
CA VAL A 196 -6.41 35.94 1.74
C VAL A 196 -5.38 36.32 0.67
N ASN A 197 -5.07 37.63 0.60
CA ASN A 197 -4.11 38.14 -0.37
C ASN A 197 -2.67 37.95 0.14
N VAL A 198 -1.92 37.04 -0.50
CA VAL A 198 -0.53 36.73 -0.15
C VAL A 198 0.34 36.66 -1.40
N GLU A 199 1.59 37.07 -1.25
CA GLU A 199 2.59 37.02 -2.30
C GLU A 199 3.52 35.82 -2.10
N LEU A 200 3.94 35.21 -3.21
CA LEU A 200 5.00 34.21 -3.21
C LEU A 200 6.36 34.88 -3.36
N ILE A 201 7.23 34.72 -2.38
CA ILE A 201 8.56 35.28 -2.38
C ILE A 201 9.51 34.27 -3.03
N THR A 202 10.05 34.61 -4.18
CA THR A 202 11.04 33.77 -4.87
C THR A 202 12.45 34.14 -4.43
N PRO A 203 13.30 33.17 -4.01
CA PRO A 203 14.68 33.46 -3.63
C PRO A 203 15.45 34.11 -4.77
N SER A 204 16.11 35.22 -4.51
CA SER A 204 16.83 35.99 -5.55
C SER A 204 18.14 35.30 -5.98
N VAL A 205 18.39 35.28 -7.28
CA VAL A 205 19.70 34.88 -7.86
C VAL A 205 20.43 36.03 -8.54
N SER A 206 20.02 37.30 -8.29
CA SER A 206 20.59 38.49 -8.93
C SER A 206 22.05 38.71 -8.59
N ASN A 207 22.52 38.19 -7.46
CA ASN A 207 23.92 38.32 -7.01
C ASN A 207 24.88 37.34 -7.67
N PHE A 208 24.37 36.46 -8.57
CA PHE A 208 25.25 35.55 -9.32
C PHE A 208 26.08 36.35 -10.31
N ARG A 209 27.41 36.39 -10.10
CA ARG A 209 28.37 37.06 -10.97
C ARG A 209 29.62 36.22 -11.10
N VAL A 210 30.07 35.99 -12.31
CA VAL A 210 31.34 35.30 -12.60
C VAL A 210 32.49 36.23 -12.25
N ASP A 211 33.33 35.83 -11.33
CA ASP A 211 34.46 36.64 -10.85
C ASP A 211 35.68 36.48 -11.78
N MET A 212 35.94 35.24 -12.21
CA MET A 212 37.09 34.89 -13.03
C MET A 212 36.70 33.78 -13.99
N ARG A 213 37.58 33.58 -15.04
CA ARG A 213 37.42 32.44 -15.99
C ARG A 213 38.70 31.61 -16.00
N THR A 214 39.09 31.11 -14.82
CA THR A 214 40.40 30.45 -14.63
C THR A 214 40.28 28.92 -14.58
N LEU A 215 39.10 28.41 -14.24
CA LEU A 215 38.87 26.96 -14.22
C LEU A 215 37.58 26.66 -14.98
N LYS A 216 37.72 26.09 -16.18
CA LYS A 216 36.55 25.65 -16.97
C LYS A 216 36.57 24.14 -17.10
N ILE A 217 35.47 23.49 -16.80
CA ILE A 217 35.25 22.06 -17.04
C ILE A 217 34.11 21.94 -18.04
N ASP A 218 34.43 21.41 -19.22
CA ASP A 218 33.46 21.21 -20.28
C ASP A 218 32.57 19.99 -19.98
N VAL A 219 31.36 20.01 -20.53
CA VAL A 219 30.37 18.94 -20.37
C VAL A 219 29.98 18.38 -21.72
N ASN A 220 29.99 17.05 -21.86
CA ASN A 220 29.47 16.33 -23.01
C ASN A 220 28.35 15.36 -22.55
N VAL A 221 27.16 15.49 -23.13
CA VAL A 221 26.04 14.58 -22.92
C VAL A 221 25.91 13.71 -24.15
N GLU A 222 26.23 12.40 -24.02
CA GLU A 222 26.17 11.46 -25.15
C GLU A 222 24.74 11.08 -25.51
N ASP A 223 23.84 10.97 -24.53
CA ASP A 223 22.41 10.69 -24.74
C ASP A 223 21.54 11.78 -24.13
N SER A 224 21.06 12.65 -24.97
CA SER A 224 20.17 13.76 -24.57
C SER A 224 18.73 13.34 -24.25
N HIS A 225 18.35 12.07 -24.49
CA HIS A 225 17.06 11.55 -24.04
C HIS A 225 17.12 11.18 -22.57
N LEU A 226 18.25 10.62 -22.10
CA LEU A 226 18.44 10.25 -20.70
C LEU A 226 18.81 11.45 -19.83
N ALA A 227 19.52 12.44 -20.39
CA ALA A 227 19.87 13.70 -19.73
C ALA A 227 19.49 14.90 -20.63
N PRO A 228 18.21 15.29 -20.70
CA PRO A 228 17.75 16.36 -21.59
C PRO A 228 18.36 17.74 -21.29
N ARG A 229 18.70 18.03 -20.03
CA ARG A 229 19.33 19.27 -19.62
C ARG A 229 20.39 19.02 -18.57
N TYR A 230 21.56 19.64 -18.76
CA TYR A 230 22.67 19.55 -17.81
C TYR A 230 23.33 20.90 -17.67
N CYS A 231 23.45 21.41 -16.44
CA CYS A 231 24.12 22.67 -16.13
C CYS A 231 25.25 22.43 -15.13
N GLY A 232 26.33 23.17 -15.29
CA GLY A 232 27.45 23.12 -14.36
C GLY A 232 28.20 24.45 -14.24
N VAL A 233 28.84 24.67 -13.10
CA VAL A 233 29.69 25.82 -12.84
C VAL A 233 30.84 25.44 -11.91
N THR A 234 32.01 26.08 -12.05
CA THR A 234 33.16 25.89 -11.15
C THR A 234 33.26 27.00 -10.14
N ILE A 235 33.59 26.63 -8.91
CA ILE A 235 33.88 27.55 -7.82
C ILE A 235 35.23 27.17 -7.22
N SER A 236 36.16 28.13 -7.07
CA SER A 236 37.49 27.89 -6.52
C SER A 236 37.79 28.80 -5.32
N GLY A 237 38.74 28.37 -4.48
CA GLY A 237 39.12 29.06 -3.27
C GLY A 237 38.13 28.91 -2.14
N ILE A 238 37.32 27.83 -2.16
CA ILE A 238 36.41 27.50 -1.06
C ILE A 238 37.15 26.87 0.11
N THR A 239 36.55 27.00 1.30
CA THR A 239 36.98 26.29 2.51
C THR A 239 35.86 25.40 2.98
N VAL A 240 36.08 24.08 2.95
CA VAL A 240 35.12 23.08 3.45
C VAL A 240 35.23 23.06 4.97
N LYS A 241 34.13 23.29 5.64
CA LYS A 241 34.01 23.32 7.10
C LYS A 241 32.61 22.97 7.54
N GLU A 242 32.38 22.93 8.83
CA GLU A 242 31.04 22.80 9.40
C GLU A 242 30.11 23.94 8.94
N SER A 243 28.87 23.58 8.65
CA SER A 243 27.84 24.54 8.23
C SER A 243 27.48 25.54 9.33
N PRO A 244 27.11 26.78 8.99
CA PRO A 244 26.63 27.75 9.99
C PRO A 244 25.31 27.23 10.62
N ALA A 245 25.05 27.61 11.85
CA ALA A 245 23.93 27.12 12.67
C ALA A 245 22.59 27.24 11.96
N TRP A 246 22.30 28.35 11.28
CA TRP A 246 21.03 28.54 10.57
C TRP A 246 20.77 27.46 9.49
N LEU A 247 21.83 27.00 8.82
CA LEU A 247 21.73 25.96 7.79
C LEU A 247 21.56 24.58 8.43
N GLN A 248 22.32 24.30 9.48
CA GLN A 248 22.20 23.06 10.25
C GLN A 248 20.81 22.92 10.86
N ASP A 249 20.27 23.96 11.51
CA ASP A 249 18.96 23.89 12.18
C ASP A 249 17.83 23.59 11.19
N ARG A 250 17.87 24.17 9.99
CA ARG A 250 16.87 23.90 8.94
C ARG A 250 16.94 22.48 8.43
N LEU A 251 18.13 21.96 8.21
CA LEU A 251 18.30 20.57 7.76
C LEU A 251 17.91 19.60 8.86
N LYS A 252 18.33 19.85 10.11
CA LYS A 252 17.94 19.02 11.26
C LYS A 252 16.43 19.01 11.49
N ALA A 253 15.77 20.17 11.32
CA ALA A 253 14.31 20.27 11.47
C ALA A 253 13.56 19.30 10.55
N ILE A 254 14.04 19.10 9.33
CA ILE A 254 13.44 18.15 8.37
C ILE A 254 14.05 16.74 8.43
N GLY A 255 14.85 16.45 9.48
CA GLY A 255 15.41 15.13 9.76
C GLY A 255 16.71 14.80 9.04
N LEU A 256 17.39 15.79 8.44
CA LEU A 256 18.68 15.57 7.77
C LEU A 256 19.84 15.81 8.75
N THR A 257 20.87 15.00 8.64
CA THR A 257 22.12 15.17 9.39
C THR A 257 23.09 16.04 8.59
N PRO A 258 23.47 17.23 9.06
CA PRO A 258 24.47 18.08 8.41
C PRO A 258 25.82 17.37 8.25
N LYS A 259 26.52 17.65 7.17
CA LYS A 259 27.82 17.06 6.83
C LYS A 259 28.94 18.12 6.75
N ASN A 260 28.82 19.01 5.81
CA ASN A 260 29.72 20.17 5.63
C ASN A 260 28.99 21.23 4.80
N ASN A 261 29.53 22.45 4.83
CA ASN A 261 28.92 23.62 4.22
C ASN A 261 28.66 23.53 2.71
N ILE A 262 29.32 22.61 1.95
CA ILE A 262 29.07 22.40 0.52
C ILE A 262 27.91 21.43 0.32
N VAL A 263 27.99 20.25 0.93
CA VAL A 263 26.94 19.22 0.82
C VAL A 263 25.62 19.71 1.41
N ASP A 264 25.69 20.41 2.51
CA ASP A 264 24.50 20.93 3.19
C ASP A 264 23.79 22.02 2.36
N VAL A 265 24.52 22.85 1.62
CA VAL A 265 23.92 23.78 0.66
C VAL A 265 23.22 23.03 -0.49
N THR A 266 23.83 21.97 -1.02
CA THR A 266 23.16 21.19 -2.07
C THR A 266 21.87 20.54 -1.56
N ASN A 267 21.88 19.99 -0.34
CA ASN A 267 20.68 19.45 0.33
C ASN A 267 19.65 20.55 0.64
N TYR A 268 20.12 21.72 1.07
CA TYR A 268 19.24 22.86 1.35
C TYR A 268 18.47 23.28 0.08
N VAL A 269 19.15 23.48 -1.05
CA VAL A 269 18.52 23.90 -2.31
C VAL A 269 17.61 22.79 -2.87
N LEU A 270 17.97 21.53 -2.68
CA LEU A 270 17.10 20.41 -3.02
C LEU A 270 15.75 20.50 -2.28
N HIS A 271 15.77 20.77 -0.97
CA HIS A 271 14.55 20.90 -0.17
C HIS A 271 13.90 22.29 -0.29
N GLU A 272 14.68 23.34 -0.65
CA GLU A 272 14.17 24.67 -0.94
C GLU A 272 13.34 24.68 -2.23
N LEU A 273 13.90 24.17 -3.35
CA LEU A 273 13.39 24.35 -4.70
C LEU A 273 12.94 23.05 -5.40
N GLY A 274 13.26 21.89 -4.86
CA GLY A 274 12.95 20.59 -5.47
C GLY A 274 13.95 20.13 -6.52
N GLN A 275 15.07 20.82 -6.71
CA GLN A 275 16.13 20.50 -7.65
C GLN A 275 17.30 19.82 -6.95
N PRO A 276 17.56 18.52 -7.17
CA PRO A 276 18.78 17.90 -6.68
C PRO A 276 20.02 18.47 -7.38
N LEU A 277 21.08 18.69 -6.59
CA LEU A 277 22.38 19.16 -7.04
C LEU A 277 23.47 18.20 -6.55
N HIS A 278 24.61 18.21 -7.25
CA HIS A 278 25.79 17.48 -6.82
C HIS A 278 27.06 18.35 -6.93
N ALA A 279 27.95 18.23 -5.96
CA ALA A 279 29.23 18.91 -5.96
C ALA A 279 30.36 17.89 -6.09
N PHE A 280 31.12 17.98 -7.15
CA PHE A 280 32.33 17.18 -7.37
C PHE A 280 33.57 17.99 -6.94
N ASP A 281 34.55 17.33 -6.34
CA ASP A 281 35.88 17.91 -6.16
C ASP A 281 36.53 18.10 -7.54
N ALA A 282 36.71 19.35 -7.95
CA ALA A 282 37.23 19.66 -9.29
C ALA A 282 38.64 19.10 -9.55
N ALA A 283 39.45 18.93 -8.50
CA ALA A 283 40.79 18.36 -8.61
C ALA A 283 40.76 16.84 -8.93
N LYS A 284 39.62 16.19 -8.67
CA LYS A 284 39.42 14.76 -8.95
C LYS A 284 38.79 14.48 -10.31
N ILE A 285 38.41 15.53 -11.05
CA ILE A 285 37.87 15.41 -12.41
C ILE A 285 39.03 15.45 -13.43
N ASN A 286 39.10 14.44 -14.27
CA ASN A 286 40.11 14.35 -15.33
C ASN A 286 39.50 14.77 -16.68
N GLY A 287 39.92 15.92 -17.20
CA GLY A 287 39.42 16.46 -18.47
C GLY A 287 38.01 17.06 -18.32
N LYS A 288 37.04 16.47 -18.99
CA LYS A 288 35.64 16.96 -19.05
C LYS A 288 34.66 16.00 -18.37
N ILE A 289 33.49 16.49 -18.05
CA ILE A 289 32.35 15.67 -17.61
C ILE A 289 31.70 15.02 -18.84
N ILE A 290 31.41 13.72 -18.75
CA ILE A 290 30.77 12.95 -19.81
C ILE A 290 29.57 12.20 -19.20
N VAL A 291 28.38 12.57 -19.64
CA VAL A 291 27.14 11.90 -19.19
C VAL A 291 26.79 10.82 -20.20
N LYS A 292 26.86 9.55 -19.76
CA LYS A 292 26.70 8.38 -20.64
C LYS A 292 26.31 7.12 -19.88
N THR A 293 25.89 6.08 -20.58
CA THR A 293 25.79 4.73 -20.05
C THR A 293 27.14 3.98 -20.19
N LEU A 294 27.33 2.96 -19.40
CA LEU A 294 28.54 2.11 -19.42
C LEU A 294 28.18 0.66 -19.75
N PRO A 295 29.19 -0.16 -20.22
CA PRO A 295 28.96 -1.57 -20.45
C PRO A 295 28.42 -2.30 -19.22
N GLU A 296 27.56 -3.28 -19.46
CA GLU A 296 27.00 -4.13 -18.40
C GLU A 296 28.13 -4.87 -17.66
N GLY A 297 27.99 -4.96 -16.34
CA GLY A 297 29.01 -5.60 -15.49
C GLY A 297 30.10 -4.67 -14.99
N THR A 298 30.15 -3.40 -15.42
CA THR A 298 31.12 -2.42 -14.92
C THR A 298 30.98 -2.27 -13.41
N LYS A 299 32.11 -2.30 -12.68
CA LYS A 299 32.16 -2.14 -11.23
C LYS A 299 32.28 -0.67 -10.83
N PHE A 300 31.48 -0.27 -9.84
CA PHE A 300 31.45 1.10 -9.33
C PHE A 300 31.25 1.11 -7.82
N THR A 301 32.09 1.85 -7.09
CA THR A 301 31.96 1.98 -5.63
C THR A 301 31.27 3.30 -5.28
N THR A 302 30.16 3.20 -4.60
CA THR A 302 29.33 4.32 -4.15
C THR A 302 29.78 4.92 -2.81
N LEU A 303 29.22 6.08 -2.40
CA LEU A 303 29.58 6.81 -1.17
C LEU A 303 29.36 5.99 0.11
N ASP A 304 28.52 4.97 0.09
CA ASP A 304 28.26 4.02 1.18
C ASP A 304 29.27 2.86 1.27
N ASP A 305 30.36 2.94 0.52
CA ASP A 305 31.42 1.92 0.42
C ASP A 305 30.96 0.58 -0.20
N VAL A 306 29.81 0.56 -0.87
CA VAL A 306 29.30 -0.64 -1.54
C VAL A 306 29.76 -0.68 -2.99
N GLU A 307 30.40 -1.80 -3.40
CA GLU A 307 30.69 -2.06 -4.79
C GLU A 307 29.44 -2.58 -5.52
N ARG A 308 29.01 -1.84 -6.53
CA ARG A 308 27.82 -2.15 -7.33
C ARG A 308 28.21 -2.59 -8.72
N THR A 309 27.43 -3.49 -9.31
CA THR A 309 27.58 -3.93 -10.70
C THR A 309 26.57 -3.15 -11.55
N LEU A 310 27.07 -2.33 -12.46
CA LEU A 310 26.24 -1.48 -13.32
C LEU A 310 25.54 -2.30 -14.40
N HIS A 311 24.34 -1.86 -14.75
CA HIS A 311 23.60 -2.34 -15.90
C HIS A 311 23.77 -1.38 -17.08
N LYS A 312 23.67 -1.87 -18.30
CA LYS A 312 23.84 -1.08 -19.55
C LYS A 312 22.87 0.11 -19.68
N GLU A 313 21.78 0.13 -18.94
CA GLU A 313 20.81 1.24 -18.94
C GLU A 313 21.05 2.24 -17.80
N ASP A 314 22.03 1.99 -16.93
CA ASP A 314 22.33 2.91 -15.83
C ASP A 314 23.08 4.13 -16.38
N LEU A 315 22.46 5.31 -16.21
CA LEU A 315 23.06 6.57 -16.60
C LEU A 315 24.13 6.96 -15.58
N MET A 316 25.31 7.27 -16.08
CA MET A 316 26.46 7.62 -15.28
C MET A 316 26.99 9.00 -15.62
N ILE A 317 27.48 9.71 -14.63
CA ILE A 317 28.34 10.86 -14.81
C ILE A 317 29.76 10.36 -14.72
N CYS A 318 30.53 10.58 -15.77
CA CYS A 318 31.91 10.10 -15.94
C CYS A 318 32.84 11.28 -16.19
N ASP A 319 34.14 11.05 -16.05
CA ASP A 319 35.21 11.85 -16.65
C ASP A 319 35.90 11.03 -17.76
N GLU A 320 37.01 11.49 -18.25
CA GLU A 320 37.80 10.78 -19.29
C GLU A 320 38.46 9.49 -18.78
N LYS A 321 38.56 9.30 -17.45
CA LYS A 321 39.12 8.10 -16.84
C LYS A 321 38.09 7.07 -16.41
N GLY A 322 36.87 7.49 -16.07
CA GLY A 322 35.84 6.55 -15.60
C GLY A 322 34.63 7.15 -14.91
N PRO A 323 33.82 6.31 -14.28
CA PRO A 323 32.58 6.77 -13.61
C PRO A 323 32.87 7.54 -12.31
N LEU A 324 32.12 8.63 -12.12
CA LEU A 324 32.16 9.52 -10.95
C LEU A 324 30.90 9.41 -10.08
N CYS A 325 29.72 9.20 -10.72
CA CYS A 325 28.43 9.21 -10.03
C CYS A 325 27.38 8.40 -10.81
N ILE A 326 26.45 7.75 -10.13
CA ILE A 326 25.20 7.24 -10.73
C ILE A 326 24.27 8.45 -10.86
N ALA A 327 24.03 8.91 -12.10
CA ALA A 327 23.30 10.13 -12.39
C ALA A 327 21.94 10.18 -11.68
N GLY A 328 21.71 11.24 -10.92
CA GLY A 328 20.45 11.46 -10.20
C GLY A 328 20.11 10.46 -9.10
N VAL A 329 20.99 9.51 -8.79
CA VAL A 329 20.74 8.46 -7.79
C VAL A 329 21.72 8.53 -6.63
N PHE A 330 23.04 8.35 -6.88
CA PHE A 330 23.98 8.27 -5.77
C PHE A 330 25.43 8.57 -6.20
N GLY A 331 26.14 9.37 -5.41
CA GLY A 331 27.51 9.77 -5.66
C GLY A 331 28.53 8.62 -5.53
N GLY A 332 29.68 8.78 -6.19
CA GLY A 332 30.80 7.87 -6.07
C GLY A 332 31.78 8.26 -4.97
N LYS A 333 32.43 7.29 -4.35
CA LYS A 333 33.35 7.48 -3.23
C LYS A 333 34.57 8.36 -3.62
N LYS A 334 35.05 8.26 -4.83
CA LYS A 334 36.31 8.89 -5.26
C LYS A 334 36.16 10.35 -5.68
N SER A 335 34.98 10.80 -6.08
CA SER A 335 34.73 12.12 -6.67
C SER A 335 34.15 13.16 -5.69
N GLY A 336 33.78 12.73 -4.49
CA GLY A 336 33.12 13.56 -3.50
C GLY A 336 34.02 14.63 -2.87
N VAL A 337 33.38 15.66 -2.32
CA VAL A 337 33.99 16.75 -1.56
C VAL A 337 34.56 16.23 -0.23
N SER A 338 35.73 16.69 0.15
CA SER A 338 36.42 16.39 1.40
C SER A 338 36.93 17.68 2.05
N GLU A 339 37.43 17.63 3.28
CA GLU A 339 37.97 18.79 4.01
C GLU A 339 39.11 19.52 3.25
N GLY A 340 39.87 18.77 2.46
CA GLY A 340 40.96 19.32 1.63
C GLY A 340 40.50 19.89 0.28
N THR A 341 39.23 19.85 -0.05
CA THR A 341 38.72 20.35 -1.33
C THR A 341 38.73 21.86 -1.37
N THR A 342 39.41 22.44 -2.36
CA THR A 342 39.53 23.91 -2.55
C THR A 342 38.79 24.41 -3.79
N SER A 343 38.35 23.50 -4.67
CA SER A 343 37.61 23.86 -5.88
C SER A 343 36.59 22.78 -6.16
N ILE A 344 35.39 23.16 -6.60
CA ILE A 344 34.29 22.25 -6.95
C ILE A 344 33.79 22.53 -8.35
N PHE A 345 33.25 21.46 -8.96
CA PHE A 345 32.30 21.55 -10.06
C PHE A 345 30.91 21.25 -9.51
N LEU A 346 30.04 22.27 -9.54
CA LEU A 346 28.66 22.15 -9.08
C LEU A 346 27.76 21.80 -10.25
N GLU A 347 27.00 20.71 -10.10
CA GLU A 347 26.07 20.16 -11.09
C GLU A 347 24.61 20.48 -10.71
N SER A 348 23.82 20.81 -11.72
CA SER A 348 22.35 20.80 -11.67
C SER A 348 21.85 20.26 -13.01
N ALA A 349 21.04 19.19 -12.96
CA ALA A 349 20.62 18.51 -14.18
C ALA A 349 19.14 18.12 -14.16
N TYR A 350 18.63 17.83 -15.34
CA TYR A 350 17.32 17.18 -15.53
C TYR A 350 17.55 15.83 -16.22
N PHE A 351 17.16 14.74 -15.55
CA PHE A 351 17.31 13.38 -16.03
C PHE A 351 15.96 12.77 -16.35
N ASP A 352 15.92 11.78 -17.25
CA ASP A 352 14.72 11.01 -17.56
C ASP A 352 14.22 10.26 -16.33
N ALA A 353 12.99 10.52 -15.93
CA ALA A 353 12.38 9.97 -14.71
C ALA A 353 12.30 8.44 -14.72
N VAL A 354 12.03 7.82 -15.88
CA VAL A 354 11.92 6.36 -16.03
C VAL A 354 13.27 5.71 -15.88
N SER A 355 14.31 6.29 -16.47
CA SER A 355 15.69 5.82 -16.34
C SER A 355 16.14 5.84 -14.87
N ILE A 356 15.94 6.96 -14.17
CA ILE A 356 16.32 7.09 -12.76
C ILE A 356 15.57 6.06 -11.90
N ARG A 357 14.25 5.90 -12.10
CA ARG A 357 13.45 4.93 -11.36
C ARG A 357 13.93 3.50 -11.54
N LYS A 358 14.24 3.10 -12.78
CA LYS A 358 14.76 1.76 -13.08
C LYS A 358 16.10 1.52 -12.39
N THR A 359 17.00 2.48 -12.46
CA THR A 359 18.33 2.42 -11.85
C THR A 359 18.26 2.39 -10.33
N ALA A 360 17.52 3.30 -9.72
CA ALA A 360 17.32 3.35 -8.27
C ALA A 360 16.74 2.02 -7.72
N LYS A 361 15.69 1.48 -8.37
CA LYS A 361 15.08 0.20 -8.00
C LYS A 361 16.06 -0.98 -8.18
N ARG A 362 16.82 -1.01 -9.26
CA ARG A 362 17.79 -2.09 -9.56
C ARG A 362 18.87 -2.18 -8.49
N HIS A 363 19.37 -1.05 -8.04
CA HIS A 363 20.43 -0.99 -7.03
C HIS A 363 19.90 -0.92 -5.58
N GLY A 364 18.58 -0.88 -5.36
CA GLY A 364 17.96 -0.73 -4.04
C GLY A 364 18.30 0.61 -3.37
N LEU A 365 18.53 1.67 -4.16
CA LEU A 365 18.88 3.01 -3.71
C LEU A 365 17.67 3.92 -3.74
N ASN A 366 17.19 4.29 -2.54
CA ASN A 366 16.11 5.27 -2.40
C ASN A 366 16.68 6.50 -1.70
N THR A 367 17.01 7.53 -2.47
CA THR A 367 17.62 8.77 -2.00
C THR A 367 16.67 9.95 -2.24
N ASP A 368 16.88 11.07 -1.52
CA ASP A 368 16.12 12.29 -1.75
C ASP A 368 16.22 12.82 -3.20
N ALA A 369 17.35 12.59 -3.85
CA ALA A 369 17.56 12.93 -5.25
C ALA A 369 16.76 12.00 -6.18
N SER A 370 16.92 10.67 -6.03
CA SER A 370 16.18 9.71 -6.85
C SER A 370 14.66 9.81 -6.67
N PHE A 371 14.20 10.05 -5.45
CA PHE A 371 12.79 10.28 -5.13
C PHE A 371 12.18 11.43 -5.93
N ARG A 372 12.94 12.51 -6.18
CA ARG A 372 12.48 13.66 -6.97
C ARG A 372 12.61 13.41 -8.47
N PHE A 373 13.76 12.95 -8.94
CA PHE A 373 13.99 12.69 -10.35
C PHE A 373 13.02 11.65 -10.92
N GLU A 374 12.77 10.56 -10.21
CA GLU A 374 11.89 9.48 -10.67
C GLU A 374 10.42 9.87 -10.84
N ARG A 375 10.00 10.99 -10.21
CA ARG A 375 8.65 11.56 -10.31
C ARG A 375 8.57 12.70 -11.32
N GLY A 376 9.72 13.18 -11.78
CA GLY A 376 9.84 14.36 -12.63
C GLY A 376 10.01 15.64 -11.83
N ILE A 377 11.05 16.37 -12.14
CA ILE A 377 11.35 17.69 -11.56
C ILE A 377 11.03 18.78 -12.58
N ASP A 378 11.13 20.04 -12.16
CA ASP A 378 10.99 21.20 -13.05
C ASP A 378 12.18 21.32 -14.01
N PRO A 379 12.01 21.10 -15.32
CA PRO A 379 13.09 21.21 -16.28
C PRO A 379 13.59 22.65 -16.44
N THR A 380 12.80 23.65 -16.03
CA THR A 380 13.11 25.08 -16.23
C THR A 380 13.95 25.66 -15.08
N ILE A 381 13.85 25.08 -13.88
CA ILE A 381 14.54 25.60 -12.68
C ILE A 381 16.03 25.22 -12.59
N THR A 382 16.49 24.32 -13.45
CA THR A 382 17.86 23.71 -13.38
C THR A 382 18.97 24.75 -13.26
N GLU A 383 19.02 25.77 -14.14
CA GLU A 383 20.03 26.83 -14.09
C GLU A 383 19.81 27.79 -12.90
N TYR A 384 18.55 28.05 -12.56
CA TYR A 384 18.21 28.90 -11.43
C TYR A 384 18.65 28.30 -10.09
N ALA A 385 18.43 27.04 -9.90
CA ALA A 385 18.85 26.30 -8.71
C ALA A 385 20.39 26.21 -8.60
N LEU A 386 21.08 26.02 -9.73
CA LEU A 386 22.53 26.08 -9.80
C LEU A 386 23.06 27.43 -9.30
N LYS A 387 22.51 28.55 -9.80
CA LYS A 387 22.87 29.91 -9.39
C LYS A 387 22.58 30.15 -7.92
N ARG A 388 21.42 29.68 -7.43
CA ARG A 388 21.03 29.76 -6.02
C ARG A 388 22.03 29.06 -5.12
N ALA A 389 22.38 27.81 -5.45
CA ALA A 389 23.38 27.06 -4.68
C ALA A 389 24.77 27.68 -4.73
N ALA A 390 25.19 28.17 -5.90
CA ALA A 390 26.48 28.85 -6.03
C ALA A 390 26.58 30.08 -5.14
N ILE A 391 25.55 30.94 -5.09
CA ILE A 391 25.51 32.11 -4.20
C ILE A 391 25.63 31.70 -2.72
N LEU A 392 24.85 30.67 -2.33
CA LEU A 392 24.90 30.18 -0.95
C LEU A 392 26.27 29.57 -0.58
N ILE A 393 26.88 28.82 -1.52
CA ILE A 393 28.24 28.28 -1.31
C ILE A 393 29.26 29.44 -1.11
N LEU A 394 29.21 30.48 -1.92
CA LEU A 394 30.08 31.65 -1.75
C LEU A 394 29.87 32.33 -0.40
N GLU A 395 28.63 32.36 0.11
CA GLU A 395 28.30 32.94 1.42
C GLU A 395 28.87 32.11 2.58
N VAL A 396 28.76 30.77 2.53
CA VAL A 396 29.12 29.92 3.68
C VAL A 396 30.52 29.33 3.61
N ALA A 397 31.08 29.21 2.39
CA ALA A 397 32.40 28.59 2.15
C ALA A 397 33.43 29.56 1.58
N GLY A 398 32.99 30.79 1.18
CA GLY A 398 33.86 31.73 0.47
C GLY A 398 34.16 31.25 -0.97
N GLY A 399 35.25 31.74 -1.50
CA GLY A 399 35.70 31.41 -2.86
C GLY A 399 35.22 32.40 -3.92
N LYS A 400 35.37 31.99 -5.19
CA LYS A 400 35.01 32.78 -6.38
C LYS A 400 34.44 31.88 -7.47
N LEU A 401 33.49 32.39 -8.22
CA LEU A 401 33.01 31.75 -9.46
C LEU A 401 34.08 31.81 -10.54
N THR A 402 34.54 30.67 -11.02
CA THR A 402 35.70 30.53 -11.91
C THR A 402 35.37 30.07 -13.32
N SER A 403 34.07 29.89 -13.64
CA SER A 403 33.59 29.72 -15.01
C SER A 403 32.24 30.38 -15.24
N ASP A 404 31.88 30.59 -16.50
CA ASP A 404 30.49 30.80 -16.90
C ASP A 404 29.71 29.50 -16.67
N VAL A 405 28.38 29.59 -16.60
CA VAL A 405 27.54 28.39 -16.56
C VAL A 405 27.71 27.65 -17.88
N VAL A 406 28.11 26.39 -17.79
CA VAL A 406 28.09 25.45 -18.91
C VAL A 406 26.73 24.82 -18.96
N GLU A 407 26.01 24.96 -20.04
CA GLU A 407 24.69 24.37 -20.23
C GLU A 407 24.67 23.51 -21.50
N VAL A 408 24.15 22.29 -21.39
CA VAL A 408 23.80 21.41 -22.49
C VAL A 408 22.28 21.22 -22.46
N TYR A 409 21.55 21.82 -23.40
CA TYR A 409 20.10 21.76 -23.52
C TYR A 409 19.70 21.76 -25.00
N PRO A 410 19.95 20.63 -25.71
CA PRO A 410 19.80 20.59 -27.18
C PRO A 410 18.37 20.76 -27.66
N LYS A 411 17.40 20.30 -26.90
CA LYS A 411 15.97 20.44 -27.19
C LYS A 411 15.23 20.90 -25.93
N LYS A 412 14.75 22.13 -25.98
CA LYS A 412 13.95 22.68 -24.86
C LYS A 412 12.67 21.89 -24.66
N ILE A 413 12.37 21.63 -23.39
CA ILE A 413 11.10 21.05 -22.99
C ILE A 413 10.07 22.18 -22.99
N GLU A 414 9.01 22.00 -23.79
CA GLU A 414 7.95 22.99 -23.95
C GLU A 414 6.87 22.79 -22.87
N ASP A 415 6.20 23.88 -22.54
CA ASP A 415 5.00 23.86 -21.70
C ASP A 415 3.85 23.16 -22.44
N PHE A 416 2.91 22.56 -21.69
CA PHE A 416 1.80 21.82 -22.29
C PHE A 416 0.68 22.78 -22.70
N SER A 417 0.07 22.53 -23.88
CA SER A 417 -1.08 23.29 -24.38
C SER A 417 -2.37 22.49 -24.18
N VAL A 418 -3.35 23.08 -23.48
CA VAL A 418 -4.65 22.44 -23.20
C VAL A 418 -5.79 23.36 -23.55
N LEU A 419 -6.83 22.81 -24.18
CA LEU A 419 -8.13 23.49 -24.39
C LEU A 419 -9.08 23.04 -23.27
N LEU A 420 -9.61 24.00 -22.51
CA LEU A 420 -10.58 23.77 -21.45
C LEU A 420 -11.96 24.21 -21.90
N ASN A 421 -12.94 23.30 -21.89
CA ASN A 421 -14.33 23.60 -22.22
C ASN A 421 -15.18 23.75 -20.96
N PHE A 422 -15.84 24.88 -20.76
CA PHE A 422 -16.66 25.15 -19.57
C PHE A 422 -17.80 24.15 -19.39
N SER A 423 -18.43 23.70 -20.49
CA SER A 423 -19.48 22.68 -20.37
C SER A 423 -18.99 21.34 -19.84
N HIS A 424 -17.74 20.97 -20.17
CA HIS A 424 -17.10 19.78 -19.62
C HIS A 424 -16.75 19.97 -18.13
N VAL A 425 -16.22 21.14 -17.76
CA VAL A 425 -15.95 21.48 -16.34
C VAL A 425 -17.23 21.29 -15.53
N TYR A 426 -18.33 21.91 -15.94
CA TYR A 426 -19.61 21.85 -15.21
C TYR A 426 -20.20 20.44 -15.16
N LYS A 427 -20.09 19.70 -16.27
CA LYS A 427 -20.59 18.33 -16.36
C LYS A 427 -19.83 17.39 -15.44
N ILE A 428 -18.50 17.52 -15.35
CA ILE A 428 -17.63 16.63 -14.55
C ILE A 428 -17.72 16.98 -13.07
N ILE A 429 -17.68 18.27 -12.74
CA ILE A 429 -17.80 18.75 -11.36
C ILE A 429 -19.23 18.58 -10.83
N GLY A 430 -20.24 18.63 -11.71
CA GLY A 430 -21.66 18.54 -11.35
C GLY A 430 -22.27 19.85 -10.86
N GLN A 431 -21.51 20.96 -10.93
CA GLN A 431 -21.92 22.30 -10.51
C GLN A 431 -21.27 23.34 -11.41
N GLU A 432 -21.98 24.46 -11.69
CA GLU A 432 -21.37 25.60 -12.34
C GLU A 432 -20.49 26.39 -11.37
N ILE A 433 -19.26 26.64 -11.78
CA ILE A 433 -18.31 27.54 -11.10
C ILE A 433 -18.18 28.80 -11.95
N PRO A 434 -18.23 30.01 -11.35
CA PRO A 434 -18.09 31.25 -12.12
C PRO A 434 -16.79 31.25 -12.94
N LYS A 435 -16.88 31.62 -14.22
CA LYS A 435 -15.74 31.63 -15.15
C LYS A 435 -14.57 32.45 -14.65
N ASP A 436 -14.82 33.56 -13.96
CA ASP A 436 -13.76 34.37 -13.35
C ASP A 436 -13.07 33.69 -12.17
N THR A 437 -13.80 32.87 -11.41
CA THR A 437 -13.21 32.03 -10.35
C THR A 437 -12.30 30.97 -10.97
N ILE A 438 -12.73 30.29 -12.02
CA ILE A 438 -11.91 29.32 -12.75
C ILE A 438 -10.61 29.98 -13.24
N LYS A 439 -10.71 31.17 -13.88
CA LYS A 439 -9.52 31.90 -14.34
C LYS A 439 -8.58 32.30 -13.21
N LYS A 440 -9.10 32.78 -12.08
CA LYS A 440 -8.30 33.14 -10.91
C LYS A 440 -7.57 31.92 -10.35
N ILE A 441 -8.24 30.79 -10.24
CA ILE A 441 -7.62 29.53 -9.78
C ILE A 441 -6.47 29.14 -10.71
N LEU A 442 -6.71 29.10 -12.03
CA LEU A 442 -5.69 28.70 -13.00
C LEU A 442 -4.46 29.63 -12.95
N VAL A 443 -4.68 30.93 -12.89
CA VAL A 443 -3.57 31.92 -12.76
C VAL A 443 -2.84 31.76 -11.44
N SER A 444 -3.53 31.45 -10.34
CA SER A 444 -2.88 31.22 -9.04
C SER A 444 -1.98 29.98 -9.03
N LEU A 445 -2.22 29.06 -9.95
CA LEU A 445 -1.42 27.83 -10.18
C LEU A 445 -0.34 28.02 -11.27
N ASP A 446 -0.04 29.27 -11.67
CA ASP A 446 0.90 29.62 -12.75
C ASP A 446 0.50 29.12 -14.14
N ILE A 447 -0.77 28.70 -14.33
CA ILE A 447 -1.30 28.30 -15.62
C ILE A 447 -1.68 29.57 -16.41
N LYS A 448 -1.07 29.75 -17.58
CA LYS A 448 -1.31 30.90 -18.41
C LYS A 448 -2.60 30.73 -19.25
N VAL A 449 -3.46 31.75 -19.25
CA VAL A 449 -4.64 31.80 -20.07
C VAL A 449 -4.30 32.58 -21.34
N ASN A 450 -4.14 31.88 -22.46
CA ASN A 450 -3.71 32.46 -23.74
C ASN A 450 -4.88 33.01 -24.56
N SER A 451 -6.04 32.33 -24.49
CA SER A 451 -7.25 32.74 -25.20
C SER A 451 -8.50 32.50 -24.36
N VAL A 452 -9.49 33.34 -24.55
CA VAL A 452 -10.77 33.30 -23.85
C VAL A 452 -11.89 33.33 -24.85
N SER A 453 -12.83 32.38 -24.76
CA SER A 453 -14.08 32.37 -25.53
C SER A 453 -15.27 32.13 -24.60
N ASP A 454 -16.49 32.24 -25.13
CA ASP A 454 -17.69 31.92 -24.35
C ASP A 454 -17.79 30.45 -23.96
N SER A 455 -17.20 29.58 -24.75
CA SER A 455 -17.23 28.13 -24.56
C SER A 455 -16.05 27.58 -23.76
N GLY A 456 -14.91 28.30 -23.66
CA GLY A 456 -13.72 27.75 -22.99
C GLY A 456 -12.51 28.65 -23.03
N LEU A 457 -11.38 28.09 -22.59
CA LEU A 457 -10.09 28.73 -22.44
C LEU A 457 -9.00 27.93 -23.18
N GLY A 458 -8.09 28.64 -23.85
CA GLY A 458 -6.81 28.04 -24.27
C GLY A 458 -5.75 28.32 -23.24
N LEU A 459 -5.08 27.26 -22.77
CA LEU A 459 -4.18 27.25 -21.62
C LEU A 459 -2.78 26.82 -22.01
N THR A 460 -1.79 27.40 -21.34
CA THR A 460 -0.40 26.90 -21.30
C THR A 460 -0.07 26.49 -19.87
N ILE A 461 0.24 25.21 -19.68
CA ILE A 461 0.54 24.59 -18.40
C ILE A 461 2.06 24.50 -18.26
N PRO A 462 2.67 25.02 -17.18
CA PRO A 462 4.12 24.93 -16.97
C PRO A 462 4.61 23.49 -16.94
N ALA A 463 5.74 23.21 -17.56
CA ALA A 463 6.32 21.85 -17.68
C ALA A 463 6.63 21.19 -16.34
N TYR A 464 6.74 21.92 -15.23
CA TYR A 464 6.93 21.36 -13.90
C TYR A 464 5.68 20.66 -13.33
N ARG A 465 4.49 20.93 -13.92
CA ARG A 465 3.26 20.19 -13.61
C ARG A 465 3.18 18.97 -14.50
N VAL A 466 4.01 17.98 -14.20
CA VAL A 466 4.27 16.82 -15.05
C VAL A 466 3.04 15.96 -15.33
N ASP A 467 2.03 16.00 -14.49
CA ASP A 467 0.79 15.23 -14.58
C ASP A 467 -0.40 16.02 -15.18
N VAL A 468 -0.29 17.35 -15.32
CA VAL A 468 -1.37 18.20 -15.83
C VAL A 468 -1.22 18.42 -17.34
N GLN A 469 -1.63 17.44 -18.15
CA GLN A 469 -1.42 17.43 -19.59
C GLN A 469 -2.72 17.40 -20.41
N ARG A 470 -3.86 17.09 -19.78
CA ARG A 470 -5.15 16.93 -20.44
C ARG A 470 -6.21 17.83 -19.80
N GLU A 471 -7.32 18.03 -20.47
CA GLU A 471 -8.45 18.82 -19.98
C GLU A 471 -8.93 18.33 -18.60
N ILE A 472 -9.02 17.01 -18.41
CA ILE A 472 -9.50 16.44 -17.16
C ILE A 472 -8.53 16.73 -15.99
N ASP A 473 -7.24 16.77 -16.25
CA ASP A 473 -6.22 17.07 -15.22
C ASP A 473 -6.35 18.55 -14.79
N VAL A 474 -6.65 19.45 -15.75
CA VAL A 474 -6.93 20.87 -15.44
C VAL A 474 -8.22 21.02 -14.62
N ILE A 475 -9.26 20.23 -14.92
CA ILE A 475 -10.51 20.22 -14.14
C ILE A 475 -10.25 19.77 -12.70
N GLU A 476 -9.39 18.78 -12.51
CA GLU A 476 -8.96 18.32 -11.18
C GLU A 476 -8.23 19.43 -10.41
N GLU A 477 -7.32 20.16 -11.05
CA GLU A 477 -6.63 21.31 -10.46
C GLU A 477 -7.61 22.43 -10.05
N ILE A 478 -8.61 22.72 -10.87
CA ILE A 478 -9.67 23.69 -10.54
C ILE A 478 -10.44 23.20 -9.31
N LEU A 479 -10.86 21.95 -9.29
CA LEU A 479 -11.68 21.40 -8.22
C LEU A 479 -10.92 21.32 -6.89
N ARG A 480 -9.64 20.94 -6.94
CA ARG A 480 -8.74 20.84 -5.78
C ARG A 480 -8.59 22.21 -5.08
N VAL A 481 -8.38 23.27 -5.84
CA VAL A 481 -8.23 24.63 -5.28
C VAL A 481 -9.59 25.26 -4.93
N TYR A 482 -10.64 25.00 -5.71
CA TYR A 482 -12.00 25.43 -5.38
C TYR A 482 -12.48 24.81 -4.08
N GLY A 483 -12.09 23.56 -3.80
CA GLY A 483 -12.43 22.77 -2.64
C GLY A 483 -13.59 21.81 -2.88
N TYR A 484 -13.35 20.54 -2.70
CA TYR A 484 -14.35 19.46 -2.84
C TYR A 484 -15.57 19.67 -1.95
N ASN A 485 -15.37 20.20 -0.74
CA ASN A 485 -16.43 20.46 0.23
C ASN A 485 -17.38 21.60 -0.18
N ASN A 486 -17.01 22.39 -1.19
CA ASN A 486 -17.84 23.48 -1.74
C ASN A 486 -18.79 23.00 -2.85
N ILE A 487 -18.73 21.72 -3.21
CA ILE A 487 -19.61 21.13 -4.23
C ILE A 487 -20.88 20.60 -3.56
N ASN A 488 -22.03 21.07 -4.04
CA ASN A 488 -23.32 20.62 -3.59
C ASN A 488 -23.73 19.32 -4.27
N PHE A 489 -24.04 18.29 -3.50
CA PHE A 489 -24.58 17.04 -4.03
C PHE A 489 -26.02 17.24 -4.51
N SER A 490 -26.30 16.83 -5.74
CA SER A 490 -27.65 16.79 -6.26
C SER A 490 -28.53 15.83 -5.43
N LYS A 491 -29.71 16.29 -5.04
CA LYS A 491 -30.72 15.44 -4.38
C LYS A 491 -31.41 14.47 -5.36
N LYS A 492 -31.20 14.65 -6.67
CA LYS A 492 -31.77 13.82 -7.72
C LYS A 492 -30.68 13.04 -8.42
N PHE A 493 -30.85 11.74 -8.49
CA PHE A 493 -30.00 10.85 -9.29
C PHE A 493 -30.72 10.54 -10.60
N ASN A 494 -30.12 10.91 -11.73
CA ASN A 494 -30.64 10.59 -13.06
C ASN A 494 -29.71 9.55 -13.70
N ALA A 495 -30.23 8.35 -13.91
CA ALA A 495 -29.48 7.28 -14.56
C ALA A 495 -30.35 6.59 -15.63
N THR A 496 -29.73 6.21 -16.73
CA THR A 496 -30.35 5.30 -17.69
C THR A 496 -30.22 3.89 -17.12
N VAL A 497 -31.36 3.27 -16.80
CA VAL A 497 -31.38 1.88 -16.36
C VAL A 497 -31.45 1.00 -17.61
N ALA A 498 -30.37 0.25 -17.88
CA ALA A 498 -30.40 -0.77 -18.90
C ALA A 498 -31.22 -1.96 -18.39
N ASN A 499 -32.36 -2.22 -19.03
CA ASN A 499 -33.17 -3.41 -18.75
C ASN A 499 -32.52 -4.62 -19.45
N SER A 500 -31.53 -5.24 -18.81
CA SER A 500 -30.92 -6.46 -19.33
C SER A 500 -31.75 -7.67 -18.95
N PRO A 501 -32.14 -8.52 -19.90
CA PRO A 501 -32.84 -9.77 -19.62
C PRO A 501 -31.94 -10.84 -19.00
N ARG A 502 -30.68 -10.54 -18.71
CA ARG A 502 -29.74 -11.50 -18.11
C ARG A 502 -30.11 -11.78 -16.65
N THR A 503 -30.11 -13.05 -16.29
CA THR A 503 -30.15 -13.46 -14.90
C THR A 503 -28.92 -12.89 -14.18
N GLU A 504 -29.13 -12.07 -13.16
CA GLU A 504 -28.05 -11.47 -12.42
C GLU A 504 -27.41 -12.51 -11.50
N ASP A 505 -26.15 -12.80 -11.73
CA ASP A 505 -25.38 -13.83 -11.03
C ASP A 505 -25.52 -13.70 -9.50
N TYR A 506 -25.35 -12.52 -8.96
CA TYR A 506 -25.41 -12.29 -7.50
C TYR A 506 -26.79 -12.62 -6.90
N LYS A 507 -27.89 -12.47 -7.66
CA LYS A 507 -29.23 -12.87 -7.19
C LYS A 507 -29.36 -14.36 -7.08
N VAL A 508 -28.80 -15.10 -8.04
CA VAL A 508 -28.79 -16.57 -8.03
C VAL A 508 -27.92 -17.07 -6.88
N GLN A 509 -26.73 -16.48 -6.70
CA GLN A 509 -25.84 -16.79 -5.58
C GLN A 509 -26.54 -16.55 -4.24
N ASN A 510 -27.19 -15.41 -4.04
CA ASN A 510 -27.89 -15.09 -2.80
C ASN A 510 -29.03 -16.07 -2.48
N VAL A 511 -29.79 -16.56 -3.49
CA VAL A 511 -30.83 -17.56 -3.30
C VAL A 511 -30.23 -18.87 -2.80
N ILE A 512 -29.13 -19.31 -3.38
CA ILE A 512 -28.49 -20.57 -3.00
C ILE A 512 -27.73 -20.42 -1.68
N ALA A 513 -27.03 -19.30 -1.45
CA ALA A 513 -26.37 -19.01 -0.18
C ALA A 513 -27.38 -19.00 0.99
N SER A 514 -28.53 -18.37 0.80
CA SER A 514 -29.60 -18.36 1.80
C SER A 514 -30.14 -19.76 2.09
N GLN A 515 -30.30 -20.61 1.05
CA GLN A 515 -30.71 -22.00 1.22
C GLN A 515 -29.66 -22.79 2.01
N LEU A 516 -28.38 -22.69 1.62
CA LEU A 516 -27.28 -23.40 2.29
C LEU A 516 -27.14 -22.96 3.75
N ASN A 517 -27.21 -21.65 4.00
CA ASN A 517 -27.17 -21.12 5.36
C ASN A 517 -28.33 -21.66 6.22
N SER A 518 -29.56 -21.72 5.68
CA SER A 518 -30.73 -22.30 6.36
C SER A 518 -30.58 -23.81 6.64
N GLN A 519 -29.73 -24.50 5.89
CA GLN A 519 -29.39 -25.92 6.06
C GLN A 519 -28.17 -26.12 6.98
N GLY A 520 -27.66 -25.04 7.59
CA GLY A 520 -26.57 -25.07 8.56
C GLY A 520 -25.18 -25.07 7.97
N PHE A 521 -25.04 -24.63 6.72
CA PHE A 521 -23.72 -24.33 6.14
C PHE A 521 -23.25 -22.94 6.57
N HIS A 522 -21.94 -22.79 6.69
CA HIS A 522 -21.27 -21.52 6.88
C HIS A 522 -20.55 -21.12 5.60
N GLU A 523 -20.73 -19.90 5.16
CA GLU A 523 -19.99 -19.36 4.03
C GLU A 523 -18.54 -19.10 4.44
N MET A 524 -17.61 -19.51 3.59
CA MET A 524 -16.20 -19.16 3.72
C MET A 524 -15.77 -18.30 2.54
N MET A 525 -14.78 -17.48 2.75
CA MET A 525 -14.15 -16.66 1.73
C MET A 525 -12.63 -16.78 1.90
N ALA A 526 -12.04 -17.65 1.09
CA ALA A 526 -10.61 -17.89 1.13
C ALA A 526 -9.85 -16.96 0.18
N ASN A 527 -8.54 -16.79 0.44
CA ASN A 527 -7.67 -16.05 -0.45
C ASN A 527 -7.57 -16.76 -1.82
N SER A 528 -7.59 -15.97 -2.89
CA SER A 528 -7.33 -16.49 -4.24
C SER A 528 -5.86 -16.83 -4.48
N LEU A 529 -4.94 -16.27 -3.68
CA LEU A 529 -3.53 -16.63 -3.70
C LEU A 529 -3.28 -17.84 -2.81
N THR A 530 -2.44 -18.76 -3.30
CA THR A 530 -2.10 -20.02 -2.64
C THR A 530 -0.69 -20.46 -2.98
N THR A 531 -0.26 -21.61 -2.46
CA THR A 531 1.04 -22.19 -2.77
C THR A 531 1.01 -23.00 -4.08
N ALA A 532 2.08 -22.87 -4.89
CA ALA A 532 2.27 -23.67 -6.09
C ALA A 532 2.31 -25.18 -5.81
N ALA A 533 2.65 -25.58 -4.59
CA ALA A 533 2.77 -26.98 -4.17
C ALA A 533 1.44 -27.75 -4.28
N TYR A 534 0.29 -27.09 -4.21
CA TYR A 534 -1.01 -27.78 -4.29
C TYR A 534 -1.29 -28.41 -5.65
N ALA A 535 -0.73 -27.88 -6.74
CA ALA A 535 -0.84 -28.50 -8.05
C ALA A 535 -0.23 -29.93 -8.09
N LYS A 536 0.68 -30.26 -7.18
CA LYS A 536 1.29 -31.60 -7.08
C LYS A 536 0.43 -32.64 -6.35
N LEU A 537 -0.62 -32.20 -5.67
CA LEU A 537 -1.49 -33.09 -4.90
C LEU A 537 -2.53 -33.83 -5.74
N SER A 538 -2.70 -33.45 -7.01
CA SER A 538 -3.65 -34.03 -7.94
C SER A 538 -3.10 -33.99 -9.36
N ALA A 539 -3.22 -35.09 -10.10
CA ALA A 539 -2.85 -35.15 -11.51
C ALA A 539 -3.83 -34.36 -12.41
N SER A 540 -5.04 -34.09 -11.91
CA SER A 540 -6.01 -33.21 -12.59
C SER A 540 -5.59 -31.75 -12.63
N LEU A 541 -4.66 -31.33 -11.73
CA LEU A 541 -4.09 -29.98 -11.66
C LEU A 541 -2.69 -30.00 -12.28
N LYS A 542 -2.41 -29.05 -13.14
CA LYS A 542 -1.14 -29.01 -13.84
C LYS A 542 -0.30 -27.80 -13.40
N GLU A 543 0.96 -28.03 -13.07
CA GLU A 543 1.87 -26.95 -12.68
C GLU A 543 2.03 -25.90 -13.79
N GLU A 544 1.97 -26.31 -15.06
CA GLU A 544 2.03 -25.41 -16.23
C GLU A 544 0.86 -24.44 -16.32
N HIS A 545 -0.29 -24.79 -15.71
CA HIS A 545 -1.48 -23.94 -15.63
C HIS A 545 -1.45 -22.95 -14.44
N ASN A 546 -0.39 -22.94 -13.62
CA ASN A 546 -0.28 -22.00 -12.52
C ASN A 546 -0.16 -20.56 -13.00
N VAL A 547 -0.97 -19.67 -12.46
CA VAL A 547 -0.84 -18.22 -12.60
C VAL A 547 0.06 -17.73 -11.49
N THR A 548 1.35 -17.55 -11.79
CA THR A 548 2.38 -17.21 -10.81
C THR A 548 2.49 -15.70 -10.64
N MET A 549 2.61 -15.24 -9.40
CA MET A 549 2.82 -13.83 -9.07
C MET A 549 4.25 -13.41 -9.36
N LEU A 550 4.45 -12.20 -9.91
CA LEU A 550 5.79 -11.65 -10.19
C LEU A 550 6.59 -11.37 -8.90
N ASN A 551 5.91 -10.83 -7.89
CA ASN A 551 6.52 -10.46 -6.61
C ASN A 551 5.62 -10.96 -5.46
N PRO A 552 5.64 -12.28 -5.14
CA PRO A 552 4.82 -12.81 -4.07
C PRO A 552 5.33 -12.33 -2.70
N LEU A 553 4.41 -12.06 -1.78
CA LEU A 553 4.75 -11.71 -0.39
C LEU A 553 5.40 -12.87 0.37
N SER A 554 5.04 -14.10 0.01
CA SER A 554 5.62 -15.34 0.56
C SER A 554 5.49 -16.48 -0.45
N SER A 555 6.20 -17.58 -0.23
CA SER A 555 6.05 -18.83 -1.00
C SER A 555 4.62 -19.40 -0.94
N ASP A 556 3.93 -19.17 0.17
CA ASP A 556 2.58 -19.68 0.41
C ASP A 556 1.49 -18.91 -0.36
N LEU A 557 1.85 -17.72 -0.88
CA LEU A 557 0.97 -16.85 -1.68
C LEU A 557 1.57 -16.59 -3.07
N SER A 558 2.22 -17.58 -3.65
CA SER A 558 2.99 -17.43 -4.88
C SER A 558 2.21 -17.63 -6.18
N THR A 559 1.03 -18.28 -6.12
CA THR A 559 0.19 -18.56 -7.29
C THR A 559 -1.29 -18.32 -7.01
N MET A 560 -2.07 -18.11 -8.06
CA MET A 560 -3.51 -18.11 -7.94
C MET A 560 -4.06 -19.56 -7.95
N ARG A 561 -5.12 -19.82 -7.19
CA ARG A 561 -5.70 -21.15 -6.97
C ARG A 561 -6.32 -21.73 -8.24
N GLN A 562 -6.03 -23.00 -8.54
CA GLN A 562 -6.68 -23.80 -9.60
C GLN A 562 -7.91 -24.58 -9.09
N SER A 563 -8.12 -24.65 -7.77
CA SER A 563 -9.25 -25.33 -7.15
C SER A 563 -9.60 -24.66 -5.82
N LEU A 564 -10.87 -24.68 -5.44
CA LEU A 564 -11.37 -24.24 -4.14
C LEU A 564 -11.17 -25.28 -3.03
N LEU A 565 -10.82 -26.53 -3.39
CA LEU A 565 -10.68 -27.64 -2.45
C LEU A 565 -9.66 -27.34 -1.36
N PHE A 566 -8.46 -26.90 -1.75
CA PHE A 566 -7.34 -26.84 -0.81
C PHE A 566 -7.53 -25.76 0.27
N SER A 567 -8.03 -24.60 -0.11
CA SER A 567 -8.39 -23.56 0.86
C SER A 567 -9.53 -24.01 1.80
N GLY A 568 -10.47 -24.80 1.27
CA GLY A 568 -11.49 -25.46 2.09
C GLY A 568 -10.91 -26.48 3.08
N LEU A 569 -9.92 -27.25 2.66
CA LEU A 569 -9.23 -28.21 3.56
C LEU A 569 -8.39 -27.49 4.62
N GLU A 570 -7.75 -26.35 4.28
CA GLU A 570 -7.09 -25.48 5.27
C GLU A 570 -8.10 -25.00 6.33
N ALA A 571 -9.26 -24.52 5.89
CA ALA A 571 -10.32 -24.08 6.79
C ALA A 571 -10.82 -25.20 7.70
N ILE A 572 -11.00 -26.41 7.16
CA ILE A 572 -11.39 -27.61 7.94
C ILE A 572 -10.31 -27.95 8.96
N SER A 573 -9.04 -28.02 8.55
CA SER A 573 -7.89 -28.30 9.43
C SER A 573 -7.80 -27.27 10.56
N TYR A 574 -7.95 -25.97 10.21
CA TYR A 574 -7.95 -24.89 11.18
C TYR A 574 -9.03 -25.06 12.26
N ASN A 575 -10.24 -25.43 11.84
CA ASN A 575 -11.37 -25.61 12.77
C ASN A 575 -11.22 -26.89 13.61
N ILE A 576 -10.78 -28.00 13.03
CA ILE A 576 -10.52 -29.25 13.76
C ILE A 576 -9.49 -29.03 14.88
N ASN A 577 -8.42 -28.28 14.60
CA ASN A 577 -7.38 -27.95 15.59
C ASN A 577 -7.94 -27.10 16.75
N ARG A 578 -9.11 -26.48 16.56
CA ARG A 578 -9.87 -25.73 17.58
C ARG A 578 -11.05 -26.50 18.16
N LYS A 579 -11.07 -27.83 17.95
CA LYS A 579 -12.11 -28.75 18.41
C LYS A 579 -13.50 -28.56 17.78
N ASN A 580 -13.56 -27.89 16.62
CA ASN A 580 -14.76 -27.78 15.81
C ASN A 580 -14.64 -28.76 14.64
N SER A 581 -15.11 -30.00 14.84
CA SER A 581 -14.94 -31.09 13.86
C SER A 581 -16.14 -31.27 12.94
N ASP A 582 -17.33 -30.82 13.34
CA ASP A 582 -18.58 -30.99 12.61
C ASP A 582 -18.84 -29.76 11.75
N LEU A 583 -18.49 -29.84 10.48
CA LEU A 583 -18.41 -28.70 9.59
C LEU A 583 -19.25 -28.89 8.34
N LYS A 584 -19.96 -27.83 7.95
CA LYS A 584 -20.59 -27.67 6.64
C LYS A 584 -20.19 -26.31 6.11
N LEU A 585 -19.35 -26.28 5.11
CA LEU A 585 -18.79 -25.05 4.53
C LEU A 585 -19.18 -24.92 3.06
N PHE A 586 -19.37 -23.70 2.58
CA PHE A 586 -19.50 -23.41 1.16
C PHE A 586 -18.76 -22.15 0.78
N GLU A 587 -18.35 -22.05 -0.48
CA GLU A 587 -17.71 -20.87 -1.05
C GLU A 587 -18.15 -20.68 -2.49
N PHE A 588 -18.60 -19.47 -2.83
CA PHE A 588 -18.63 -18.98 -4.19
C PHE A 588 -17.29 -18.34 -4.52
N GLY A 589 -16.54 -18.94 -5.41
CA GLY A 589 -15.19 -18.48 -5.72
C GLY A 589 -14.83 -18.64 -7.17
N LYS A 590 -13.63 -18.21 -7.52
CA LYS A 590 -13.05 -18.39 -8.84
C LYS A 590 -11.80 -19.25 -8.77
N THR A 591 -11.53 -19.98 -9.84
CA THR A 591 -10.25 -20.61 -10.13
C THR A 591 -9.58 -19.89 -11.29
N TYR A 592 -8.27 -20.02 -11.37
CA TYR A 592 -7.44 -19.25 -12.32
C TYR A 592 -6.46 -20.20 -13.00
N HIS A 593 -6.40 -20.11 -14.32
CA HIS A 593 -5.59 -20.98 -15.14
C HIS A 593 -4.83 -20.21 -16.20
N LYS A 594 -3.61 -20.63 -16.46
CA LYS A 594 -2.77 -20.14 -17.55
C LYS A 594 -2.74 -21.16 -18.67
N TYR A 595 -3.11 -20.74 -19.87
CA TYR A 595 -3.04 -21.54 -21.09
C TYR A 595 -2.14 -20.87 -22.13
N LEU A 596 -1.90 -21.55 -23.24
CA LEU A 596 -1.11 -21.01 -24.35
C LEU A 596 -1.71 -19.70 -24.92
N ASN A 597 -3.02 -19.58 -24.89
CA ASN A 597 -3.77 -18.44 -25.46
C ASN A 597 -4.07 -17.33 -24.45
N GLY A 598 -3.60 -17.45 -23.19
CA GLY A 598 -3.83 -16.45 -22.15
C GLY A 598 -4.25 -17.01 -20.80
N PHE A 599 -4.91 -16.16 -20.03
CA PHE A 599 -5.42 -16.52 -18.70
C PHE A 599 -6.93 -16.70 -18.74
N GLU A 600 -7.41 -17.67 -18.00
CA GLU A 600 -8.84 -17.95 -17.86
C GLU A 600 -9.26 -17.97 -16.39
N GLU A 601 -10.47 -17.48 -16.12
CA GLU A 601 -11.13 -17.55 -14.82
C GLU A 601 -12.41 -18.37 -14.94
N HIS A 602 -12.64 -19.28 -13.99
CA HIS A 602 -13.86 -20.06 -13.92
C HIS A 602 -14.53 -19.85 -12.56
N LYS A 603 -15.85 -19.67 -12.58
CA LYS A 603 -16.66 -19.54 -11.38
C LYS A 603 -17.11 -20.91 -10.88
N HIS A 604 -17.02 -21.08 -9.56
CA HIS A 604 -17.38 -22.29 -8.86
C HIS A 604 -18.25 -22.00 -7.63
N LEU A 605 -19.08 -22.97 -7.26
CA LEU A 605 -19.61 -23.12 -5.92
C LEU A 605 -19.03 -24.41 -5.35
N SER A 606 -18.32 -24.32 -4.25
CA SER A 606 -17.81 -25.49 -3.54
C SER A 606 -18.61 -25.77 -2.27
N LEU A 607 -18.84 -27.04 -1.97
CA LEU A 607 -19.38 -27.50 -0.70
C LEU A 607 -18.40 -28.47 -0.04
N LEU A 608 -18.20 -28.33 1.28
CA LEU A 608 -17.39 -29.24 2.07
C LEU A 608 -18.17 -29.64 3.32
N ILE A 609 -18.23 -30.93 3.58
CA ILE A 609 -18.89 -31.49 4.77
C ILE A 609 -17.94 -32.45 5.45
N SER A 610 -17.82 -32.36 6.77
CA SER A 610 -16.96 -33.26 7.56
C SER A 610 -17.50 -33.42 8.98
N GLY A 611 -17.21 -34.54 9.63
CA GLY A 611 -17.61 -34.81 11.00
C GLY A 611 -18.99 -35.43 11.11
N ASN A 612 -19.76 -35.05 12.09
CA ASN A 612 -21.06 -35.63 12.40
C ASN A 612 -22.22 -34.86 11.74
N ARG A 613 -23.24 -35.56 11.35
CA ARG A 613 -24.47 -35.01 10.78
C ARG A 613 -25.24 -34.16 11.80
N ASN A 614 -25.36 -34.67 13.01
CA ASN A 614 -26.10 -34.05 14.11
C ASN A 614 -25.24 -34.02 15.37
N LYS A 615 -25.47 -33.03 16.20
CA LYS A 615 -24.92 -33.02 17.57
C LYS A 615 -25.54 -34.11 18.37
N GLU A 616 -24.77 -34.69 19.26
CA GLU A 616 -25.24 -35.74 20.18
C GLU A 616 -26.40 -35.20 21.04
N SER A 617 -27.49 -35.94 21.12
CA SER A 617 -28.64 -35.68 21.97
C SER A 617 -29.31 -36.99 22.37
N TRP A 618 -30.11 -36.95 23.40
CA TRP A 618 -30.87 -38.13 23.87
C TRP A 618 -31.92 -38.60 22.88
N THR A 619 -32.36 -37.75 21.95
CA THR A 619 -33.36 -38.05 20.92
C THR A 619 -32.76 -38.47 19.57
N ASN A 620 -31.53 -38.00 19.29
CA ASN A 620 -30.86 -38.26 18.02
C ASN A 620 -29.49 -38.89 18.27
N PRO A 621 -29.32 -40.18 17.91
CA PRO A 621 -28.00 -40.80 17.99
C PRO A 621 -27.02 -40.09 17.10
N GLN A 622 -25.79 -39.96 17.55
CA GLN A 622 -24.69 -39.39 16.76
C GLN A 622 -24.51 -40.28 15.51
N LYS A 623 -24.59 -39.63 14.36
CA LYS A 623 -24.36 -40.26 13.06
C LYS A 623 -23.32 -39.44 12.30
N THR A 624 -22.30 -40.09 11.77
CA THR A 624 -21.33 -39.48 10.88
C THR A 624 -22.01 -39.04 9.58
N THR A 625 -21.44 -37.98 8.98
CA THR A 625 -21.81 -37.58 7.62
C THR A 625 -21.50 -38.70 6.63
N ASP A 626 -22.27 -38.75 5.57
CA ASP A 626 -22.09 -39.71 4.52
C ASP A 626 -22.23 -39.06 3.14
N PHE A 627 -21.87 -39.82 2.10
CA PHE A 627 -21.96 -39.38 0.71
C PHE A 627 -23.39 -38.98 0.30
N PHE A 628 -24.39 -39.70 0.81
CA PHE A 628 -25.80 -39.45 0.45
C PHE A 628 -26.30 -38.12 0.99
N LEU A 629 -25.78 -37.67 2.15
CA LEU A 629 -26.08 -36.34 2.67
C LEU A 629 -25.57 -35.26 1.72
N MET A 630 -24.31 -35.35 1.26
CA MET A 630 -23.76 -34.44 0.27
C MET A 630 -24.59 -34.44 -1.02
N LYS A 631 -24.89 -35.62 -1.54
CA LYS A 631 -25.73 -35.80 -2.76
C LYS A 631 -27.10 -35.16 -2.59
N GLY A 632 -27.70 -35.26 -1.40
CA GLY A 632 -28.97 -34.60 -1.06
C GLY A 632 -28.90 -33.08 -1.19
N TYR A 633 -27.85 -32.43 -0.65
CA TYR A 633 -27.65 -31.00 -0.78
C TYR A 633 -27.41 -30.56 -2.23
N VAL A 634 -26.59 -31.32 -2.98
CA VAL A 634 -26.33 -31.06 -4.40
C VAL A 634 -27.63 -31.12 -5.23
N LYS A 635 -28.42 -32.18 -5.02
CA LYS A 635 -29.72 -32.29 -5.69
C LYS A 635 -30.68 -31.18 -5.30
N GLY A 636 -30.71 -30.79 -4.05
CA GLY A 636 -31.52 -29.68 -3.54
C GLY A 636 -31.18 -28.34 -4.18
N ILE A 637 -29.89 -28.07 -4.43
CA ILE A 637 -29.42 -26.86 -5.15
C ILE A 637 -29.90 -26.90 -6.61
N LEU A 638 -29.66 -28.01 -7.31
CA LEU A 638 -30.05 -28.15 -8.72
C LEU A 638 -31.58 -28.01 -8.89
N ALA A 639 -32.35 -28.66 -8.00
CA ALA A 639 -33.81 -28.55 -7.99
C ALA A 639 -34.28 -27.10 -7.74
N ARG A 640 -33.62 -26.37 -6.82
CA ARG A 640 -33.91 -24.96 -6.54
C ARG A 640 -33.69 -24.07 -7.77
N LEU A 641 -32.70 -24.43 -8.60
CA LEU A 641 -32.36 -23.73 -9.83
C LEU A 641 -33.21 -24.20 -11.03
N GLY A 642 -34.12 -25.19 -10.84
CA GLY A 642 -34.98 -25.76 -11.89
C GLY A 642 -34.24 -26.65 -12.87
N ILE A 643 -33.11 -27.24 -12.46
CA ILE A 643 -32.31 -28.15 -13.26
C ILE A 643 -32.70 -29.58 -12.88
N ASP A 644 -33.60 -30.18 -13.65
CA ASP A 644 -34.20 -31.51 -13.41
C ASP A 644 -33.72 -32.59 -14.39
N LYS A 645 -33.22 -32.21 -15.56
CA LYS A 645 -32.72 -33.14 -16.60
C LYS A 645 -31.24 -33.42 -16.38
N ILE A 646 -30.93 -34.25 -15.40
CA ILE A 646 -29.56 -34.60 -15.01
C ILE A 646 -29.32 -36.11 -15.17
N SER A 647 -28.09 -36.47 -15.47
CA SER A 647 -27.61 -37.87 -15.48
C SER A 647 -26.39 -37.98 -14.58
N ASN A 648 -26.12 -39.17 -14.06
CA ASN A 648 -24.89 -39.46 -13.33
C ASN A 648 -23.85 -40.03 -14.30
N ALA A 649 -22.57 -39.64 -14.03
CA ALA A 649 -21.42 -40.15 -14.75
C ALA A 649 -20.28 -40.48 -13.77
N PRO A 650 -19.33 -41.32 -14.13
CA PRO A 650 -18.12 -41.50 -13.34
C PRO A 650 -17.38 -40.17 -13.18
N VAL A 651 -16.88 -39.88 -11.97
CA VAL A 651 -16.02 -38.72 -11.72
C VAL A 651 -14.66 -38.90 -12.41
N GLN A 652 -14.16 -37.86 -13.03
CA GLN A 652 -12.86 -37.89 -13.72
C GLN A 652 -11.70 -37.39 -12.86
N SER A 653 -11.98 -36.54 -11.89
CA SER A 653 -10.96 -36.00 -11.02
C SER A 653 -10.37 -37.02 -10.06
N ASP A 654 -9.05 -37.04 -9.98
CA ASP A 654 -8.28 -37.94 -9.11
C ASP A 654 -8.22 -37.50 -7.65
N ILE A 655 -8.86 -36.37 -7.28
CA ILE A 655 -8.96 -35.92 -5.89
C ILE A 655 -9.86 -36.81 -5.03
N PHE A 656 -10.79 -37.53 -5.64
CA PHE A 656 -11.73 -38.38 -4.94
C PHE A 656 -11.24 -39.84 -4.81
N SER A 657 -11.50 -40.45 -3.66
CA SER A 657 -11.39 -41.89 -3.48
C SER A 657 -12.57 -42.61 -4.12
N GLU A 658 -13.77 -42.08 -3.94
CA GLU A 658 -15.04 -42.50 -4.51
C GLU A 658 -15.86 -41.25 -4.82
N GLY A 659 -16.55 -41.25 -5.96
CA GLY A 659 -17.32 -40.06 -6.35
C GLY A 659 -18.20 -40.30 -7.57
N THR A 660 -18.99 -39.31 -7.88
CA THR A 660 -19.82 -39.24 -9.08
C THR A 660 -19.89 -37.84 -9.62
N ALA A 661 -20.05 -37.72 -10.91
CA ALA A 661 -20.37 -36.47 -11.58
C ALA A 661 -21.87 -36.39 -11.89
N ILE A 662 -22.43 -35.19 -11.82
CA ILE A 662 -23.78 -34.89 -12.32
C ILE A 662 -23.61 -34.06 -13.59
N CYS A 663 -24.23 -34.56 -14.67
CA CYS A 663 -24.15 -33.98 -16.00
C CYS A 663 -25.48 -33.45 -16.50
N TYR A 664 -25.43 -32.45 -17.37
CA TYR A 664 -26.54 -31.95 -18.17
C TYR A 664 -26.11 -31.99 -19.65
N ASN A 665 -26.81 -32.73 -20.48
CA ASN A 665 -26.47 -32.90 -21.89
C ASN A 665 -24.98 -33.23 -22.14
N ASN A 666 -24.40 -34.13 -21.37
CA ASN A 666 -23.00 -34.55 -21.37
C ASN A 666 -21.98 -33.54 -20.76
N ASP A 667 -22.37 -32.31 -20.43
CA ASP A 667 -21.51 -31.36 -19.74
C ASP A 667 -21.56 -31.58 -18.22
N THR A 668 -20.41 -31.64 -17.56
CA THR A 668 -20.32 -31.84 -16.12
C THR A 668 -20.73 -30.56 -15.37
N LEU A 669 -21.84 -30.67 -14.62
CA LEU A 669 -22.31 -29.58 -13.75
C LEU A 669 -21.64 -29.59 -12.38
N VAL A 670 -21.51 -30.78 -11.80
CA VAL A 670 -21.01 -30.96 -10.43
C VAL A 670 -20.19 -32.27 -10.39
N GLU A 671 -19.01 -32.17 -9.81
CA GLU A 671 -18.26 -33.32 -9.35
C GLU A 671 -18.36 -33.40 -7.82
N MET A 672 -18.62 -34.59 -7.28
CA MET A 672 -18.71 -34.76 -5.83
C MET A 672 -18.22 -36.14 -5.39
N GLY A 673 -17.64 -36.19 -4.19
CA GLY A 673 -17.11 -37.43 -3.66
C GLY A 673 -16.47 -37.31 -2.31
N VAL A 674 -15.81 -38.39 -1.90
CA VAL A 674 -14.97 -38.47 -0.70
C VAL A 674 -13.54 -38.13 -1.09
N ILE A 675 -12.92 -37.18 -0.42
CA ILE A 675 -11.54 -36.80 -0.70
C ILE A 675 -10.56 -37.90 -0.30
N LYS A 676 -9.56 -38.16 -1.15
CA LYS A 676 -8.52 -39.15 -0.90
C LYS A 676 -7.79 -38.91 0.43
N LYS A 677 -7.56 -39.98 1.17
CA LYS A 677 -6.81 -39.94 2.45
C LYS A 677 -5.39 -39.40 2.28
N SER A 678 -4.75 -39.55 1.12
CA SER A 678 -3.43 -38.99 0.84
C SER A 678 -3.46 -37.47 0.84
N ILE A 679 -4.48 -36.84 0.27
CA ILE A 679 -4.70 -35.40 0.27
C ILE A 679 -5.02 -34.92 1.70
N LEU A 680 -5.97 -35.56 2.38
CA LEU A 680 -6.34 -35.20 3.76
C LEU A 680 -5.16 -35.24 4.72
N LYS A 681 -4.27 -36.22 4.56
CA LYS A 681 -3.05 -36.35 5.35
C LYS A 681 -2.13 -35.15 5.22
N HIS A 682 -2.03 -34.55 4.04
CA HIS A 682 -1.25 -33.33 3.81
C HIS A 682 -1.71 -32.19 4.69
N PHE A 683 -3.01 -32.07 4.94
CA PHE A 683 -3.62 -31.05 5.80
C PHE A 683 -3.78 -31.50 7.28
N GLY A 684 -3.28 -32.66 7.67
CA GLY A 684 -3.42 -33.21 9.02
C GLY A 684 -4.84 -33.64 9.40
N ILE A 685 -5.73 -33.83 8.42
CA ILE A 685 -7.11 -34.19 8.62
C ILE A 685 -7.25 -35.73 8.68
N LYS A 686 -7.82 -36.24 9.78
CA LYS A 686 -7.99 -37.68 10.02
C LYS A 686 -9.37 -38.18 9.67
N GLN A 687 -10.38 -37.33 9.71
CA GLN A 687 -11.78 -37.67 9.40
C GLN A 687 -12.05 -37.50 7.91
N GLU A 688 -13.12 -38.15 7.43
CA GLU A 688 -13.56 -38.04 6.04
C GLU A 688 -14.07 -36.63 5.75
N VAL A 689 -13.76 -36.17 4.53
CA VAL A 689 -14.27 -34.92 3.97
C VAL A 689 -14.98 -35.22 2.67
N TYR A 690 -16.23 -34.82 2.60
CA TYR A 690 -17.06 -34.86 1.41
C TYR A 690 -17.00 -33.52 0.72
N TYR A 691 -16.72 -33.52 -0.56
CA TYR A 691 -16.55 -32.33 -1.38
C TYR A 691 -17.45 -32.36 -2.60
N ALA A 692 -18.04 -31.23 -2.94
CA ALA A 692 -18.73 -31.05 -4.22
C ALA A 692 -18.28 -29.75 -4.85
N ASP A 693 -17.99 -29.78 -6.14
CA ASP A 693 -17.57 -28.67 -6.97
C ASP A 693 -18.53 -28.46 -8.13
N PHE A 694 -19.19 -27.32 -8.15
CA PHE A 694 -20.16 -26.94 -9.16
C PHE A 694 -19.50 -26.04 -10.19
N ASN A 695 -19.62 -26.37 -11.48
CA ASN A 695 -19.30 -25.43 -12.56
C ASN A 695 -20.36 -24.32 -12.63
N TRP A 696 -20.12 -23.25 -11.92
CA TRP A 696 -21.09 -22.16 -11.76
C TRP A 696 -21.32 -21.40 -13.06
N ASP A 697 -20.30 -21.26 -13.90
CA ASP A 697 -20.44 -20.63 -15.22
C ASP A 697 -21.40 -21.40 -16.13
N LEU A 698 -21.32 -22.70 -16.09
CA LEU A 698 -22.24 -23.60 -16.87
C LEU A 698 -23.65 -23.54 -16.30
N ILE A 699 -23.79 -23.56 -14.98
CA ILE A 699 -25.08 -23.42 -14.29
C ILE A 699 -25.78 -22.13 -14.69
N LEU A 700 -25.08 -20.99 -14.67
CA LEU A 700 -25.62 -19.68 -15.05
C LEU A 700 -26.06 -19.61 -16.51
N LYS A 701 -25.45 -20.39 -17.40
CA LYS A 701 -25.85 -20.52 -18.82
C LYS A 701 -27.13 -21.34 -19.01
N ILE A 702 -27.34 -22.33 -18.15
CA ILE A 702 -28.45 -23.30 -18.28
C ILE A 702 -29.74 -22.77 -17.66
N ILE A 703 -29.64 -22.03 -16.52
CA ILE A 703 -30.83 -21.54 -15.85
C ILE A 703 -31.56 -20.51 -16.71
N THR A 704 -32.83 -20.73 -16.92
CA THR A 704 -33.68 -19.86 -17.78
C THR A 704 -34.40 -18.75 -17.03
N GLY A 705 -34.39 -18.79 -15.70
CA GLY A 705 -35.17 -17.91 -14.85
C GLY A 705 -36.67 -18.04 -14.95
N LYS A 706 -37.17 -18.99 -15.78
CA LYS A 706 -38.59 -19.22 -15.97
C LYS A 706 -39.12 -20.18 -14.90
N ILE A 707 -40.05 -19.69 -14.09
CA ILE A 707 -40.77 -20.51 -13.11
C ILE A 707 -41.90 -21.18 -13.85
N LYS A 708 -41.96 -22.51 -13.72
CA LYS A 708 -43.05 -23.30 -14.21
C LYS A 708 -44.00 -23.63 -13.05
N TYR A 709 -45.21 -23.12 -13.13
CA TYR A 709 -46.26 -23.47 -12.17
C TYR A 709 -46.95 -24.78 -12.58
N SER A 710 -47.22 -25.65 -11.63
CA SER A 710 -48.10 -26.80 -11.77
C SER A 710 -49.03 -26.85 -10.57
N GLU A 711 -50.29 -27.18 -10.83
CA GLU A 711 -51.28 -27.35 -9.75
C GLU A 711 -50.91 -28.56 -8.88
N ILE A 712 -51.16 -28.44 -7.58
CA ILE A 712 -51.04 -29.56 -6.65
C ILE A 712 -52.07 -30.61 -7.04
N PRO A 713 -51.67 -31.91 -7.17
CA PRO A 713 -52.61 -32.96 -7.50
C PRO A 713 -53.77 -33.04 -6.51
N LYS A 714 -54.98 -33.12 -7.01
CA LYS A 714 -56.25 -33.23 -6.21
C LYS A 714 -56.58 -34.64 -5.82
N TYR A 715 -55.99 -35.60 -6.49
CA TYR A 715 -56.26 -37.01 -6.31
C TYR A 715 -55.16 -37.73 -5.55
N PRO A 716 -55.50 -38.73 -4.66
CA PRO A 716 -54.50 -39.37 -3.83
C PRO A 716 -53.48 -40.18 -4.63
N GLU A 717 -52.25 -40.18 -4.15
CA GLU A 717 -51.19 -41.06 -4.61
C GLU A 717 -51.33 -42.47 -4.01
N VAL A 718 -50.85 -43.47 -4.72
CA VAL A 718 -50.83 -44.86 -4.25
C VAL A 718 -49.39 -45.36 -4.28
N ARG A 719 -48.94 -45.90 -3.17
CA ARG A 719 -47.67 -46.59 -3.04
C ARG A 719 -47.82 -48.10 -3.22
N ARG A 720 -46.92 -48.70 -3.99
CA ARG A 720 -46.75 -50.15 -4.10
C ARG A 720 -45.29 -50.52 -3.98
N ASP A 721 -45.01 -51.63 -3.33
CA ASP A 721 -43.63 -52.06 -3.05
C ASP A 721 -43.36 -53.36 -3.86
N LEU A 722 -42.09 -53.43 -4.36
CA LEU A 722 -41.56 -54.65 -4.96
C LEU A 722 -40.19 -54.96 -4.37
N ALA A 723 -39.97 -56.19 -3.99
CA ALA A 723 -38.64 -56.70 -3.65
C ALA A 723 -38.04 -57.42 -4.83
N LEU A 724 -37.03 -56.87 -5.42
CA LEU A 724 -36.37 -57.42 -6.61
C LEU A 724 -35.08 -58.14 -6.22
N LEU A 725 -34.90 -59.36 -6.65
CA LEU A 725 -33.64 -60.08 -6.62
C LEU A 725 -32.94 -59.83 -7.96
N ILE A 726 -31.81 -59.20 -7.94
CA ILE A 726 -31.05 -58.67 -9.10
C ILE A 726 -29.60 -59.07 -9.05
N ASP A 727 -28.89 -58.98 -10.17
CA ASP A 727 -27.43 -59.11 -10.21
C ASP A 727 -26.73 -58.02 -9.44
N GLN A 728 -25.60 -58.35 -8.85
CA GLN A 728 -24.81 -57.42 -8.06
C GLN A 728 -24.38 -56.20 -8.89
N SER A 729 -24.15 -56.34 -10.19
CA SER A 729 -23.82 -55.30 -11.16
C SER A 729 -24.98 -54.38 -11.51
N THR A 730 -26.23 -54.77 -11.28
CA THR A 730 -27.42 -53.98 -11.62
C THR A 730 -27.50 -52.76 -10.71
N THR A 731 -27.48 -51.58 -11.30
CA THR A 731 -27.55 -50.34 -10.55
C THR A 731 -29.00 -49.89 -10.28
N TYR A 732 -29.21 -49.10 -9.21
CA TYR A 732 -30.51 -48.45 -8.97
C TYR A 732 -30.94 -47.57 -10.14
N GLU A 733 -29.97 -46.87 -10.76
CA GLU A 733 -30.22 -45.98 -11.89
C GLU A 733 -30.77 -46.73 -13.11
N SER A 734 -30.27 -47.92 -13.38
CA SER A 734 -30.80 -48.78 -14.46
C SER A 734 -32.28 -49.12 -14.23
N ILE A 735 -32.64 -49.52 -13.01
CA ILE A 735 -34.03 -49.78 -12.60
C ILE A 735 -34.89 -48.54 -12.71
N PHE A 736 -34.39 -47.39 -12.18
CA PHE A 736 -35.10 -46.12 -12.21
C PHE A 736 -35.41 -45.68 -13.65
N ASN A 737 -34.41 -45.70 -14.52
CA ASN A 737 -34.54 -45.28 -15.91
C ASN A 737 -35.51 -46.23 -16.67
N LEU A 738 -35.38 -47.50 -16.46
CA LEU A 738 -36.26 -48.51 -17.08
C LEU A 738 -37.73 -48.35 -16.61
N ALA A 739 -37.94 -48.13 -15.33
CA ALA A 739 -39.27 -47.88 -14.78
C ALA A 739 -39.90 -46.59 -15.34
N LYS A 740 -39.14 -45.50 -15.41
CA LYS A 740 -39.60 -44.23 -16.01
C LYS A 740 -39.88 -44.32 -17.51
N GLN A 741 -39.15 -45.18 -18.25
CA GLN A 741 -39.43 -45.45 -19.64
C GLN A 741 -40.69 -46.29 -19.82
N THR A 742 -40.91 -47.26 -18.91
CA THR A 742 -42.04 -48.15 -18.93
C THR A 742 -43.36 -47.46 -18.59
N GLU A 743 -43.36 -46.59 -17.58
CA GLU A 743 -44.53 -45.81 -17.17
C GLU A 743 -44.17 -44.33 -17.03
N LYS A 744 -44.43 -43.55 -18.06
CA LYS A 744 -44.03 -42.12 -18.15
C LYS A 744 -45.01 -41.17 -17.50
N ALA A 745 -46.29 -41.52 -17.42
CA ALA A 745 -47.37 -40.60 -17.07
C ALA A 745 -47.75 -40.66 -15.58
N LEU A 746 -47.98 -41.88 -15.08
CA LEU A 746 -48.57 -42.10 -13.76
C LEU A 746 -47.53 -42.40 -12.69
N LEU A 747 -46.32 -42.84 -13.04
CA LEU A 747 -45.24 -43.09 -12.08
C LEU A 747 -44.58 -41.80 -11.67
N LYS A 748 -44.86 -41.33 -10.46
CA LYS A 748 -44.31 -40.07 -9.89
C LYS A 748 -42.96 -40.26 -9.31
N ASP A 749 -42.78 -41.22 -8.42
CA ASP A 749 -41.53 -41.43 -7.69
C ASP A 749 -41.20 -42.91 -7.54
N ILE A 750 -39.91 -43.21 -7.40
CA ILE A 750 -39.36 -44.55 -7.15
C ILE A 750 -38.34 -44.37 -6.02
N ASN A 751 -38.53 -45.07 -4.93
CA ASN A 751 -37.59 -44.99 -3.80
C ASN A 751 -37.05 -46.39 -3.47
N LEU A 752 -35.74 -46.49 -3.28
CA LEU A 752 -35.05 -47.67 -2.78
C LEU A 752 -34.97 -47.54 -1.25
N PHE A 753 -35.78 -48.29 -0.53
CA PHE A 753 -35.87 -48.16 0.92
C PHE A 753 -35.12 -49.25 1.69
N ASP A 754 -34.77 -50.38 1.04
CA ASP A 754 -33.94 -51.41 1.65
C ASP A 754 -33.01 -52.07 0.61
N VAL A 755 -31.80 -52.39 1.03
CA VAL A 755 -30.77 -53.10 0.27
C VAL A 755 -30.27 -54.26 1.12
N TYR A 756 -30.47 -55.48 0.64
CA TYR A 756 -29.97 -56.65 1.34
C TYR A 756 -28.94 -57.39 0.50
N GLU A 757 -27.75 -57.55 1.07
CA GLU A 757 -26.64 -58.32 0.55
C GLU A 757 -26.19 -59.31 1.65
N GLY A 758 -26.57 -60.54 1.59
CA GLY A 758 -26.27 -61.48 2.65
C GLY A 758 -26.36 -62.95 2.29
N LYS A 759 -25.99 -63.82 3.28
CA LYS A 759 -25.81 -65.25 3.09
C LYS A 759 -27.06 -66.02 2.61
N ASN A 760 -28.23 -65.39 2.68
CA ASN A 760 -29.48 -66.04 2.27
C ASN A 760 -29.90 -65.73 0.80
N LEU A 761 -28.96 -65.14 0.03
CA LEU A 761 -29.17 -64.88 -1.39
C LEU A 761 -28.29 -65.82 -2.26
N PRO A 762 -28.68 -66.12 -3.50
CA PRO A 762 -27.80 -66.79 -4.46
C PRO A 762 -26.50 -65.95 -4.66
N GLU A 763 -25.38 -66.63 -4.92
CA GLU A 763 -24.10 -66.00 -5.15
C GLU A 763 -24.20 -65.05 -6.36
N GLY A 764 -23.63 -63.84 -6.21
CA GLY A 764 -23.67 -62.83 -7.25
C GLY A 764 -25.00 -62.05 -7.33
N LYS A 765 -25.93 -62.26 -6.40
CA LYS A 765 -27.22 -61.55 -6.34
C LYS A 765 -27.33 -60.64 -5.13
N LYS A 766 -28.12 -59.55 -5.25
CA LYS A 766 -28.58 -58.66 -4.21
C LYS A 766 -30.07 -58.42 -4.30
N SER A 767 -30.66 -57.99 -3.20
CA SER A 767 -32.09 -57.66 -3.16
C SER A 767 -32.30 -56.19 -2.94
N TYR A 768 -33.11 -55.58 -3.78
CA TYR A 768 -33.58 -54.21 -3.63
C TYR A 768 -35.05 -54.17 -3.31
N ALA A 769 -35.41 -53.54 -2.21
CA ALA A 769 -36.81 -53.23 -1.91
C ALA A 769 -37.14 -51.82 -2.38
N LEU A 770 -37.99 -51.74 -3.36
CA LEU A 770 -38.37 -50.52 -4.07
C LEU A 770 -39.82 -50.16 -3.82
N SER A 771 -40.09 -48.89 -3.58
CA SER A 771 -41.44 -48.37 -3.56
C SER A 771 -41.71 -47.51 -4.78
N PHE A 772 -42.87 -47.70 -5.37
CA PHE A 772 -43.35 -46.97 -6.54
C PHE A 772 -44.56 -46.12 -6.13
N THR A 773 -44.45 -44.80 -6.31
CA THR A 773 -45.54 -43.86 -6.08
C THR A 773 -46.23 -43.56 -7.40
N ILE A 774 -47.49 -43.93 -7.49
CA ILE A 774 -48.29 -43.84 -8.71
C ILE A 774 -49.45 -42.86 -8.46
N GLN A 775 -49.67 -41.91 -9.37
CA GLN A 775 -50.69 -40.87 -9.21
C GLN A 775 -51.18 -40.39 -10.59
N ASP A 776 -52.48 -40.18 -10.71
CA ASP A 776 -53.10 -39.49 -11.84
C ASP A 776 -53.56 -38.08 -11.38
N ASN A 777 -53.19 -37.05 -12.10
CA ASN A 777 -53.60 -35.71 -11.77
C ASN A 777 -55.07 -35.38 -12.13
N THR A 778 -55.74 -36.27 -12.89
CA THR A 778 -57.09 -36.03 -13.41
C THR A 778 -58.17 -36.84 -12.72
N LYS A 779 -57.81 -38.00 -12.09
CA LYS A 779 -58.76 -38.93 -11.47
C LYS A 779 -58.08 -39.81 -10.41
N THR A 780 -58.90 -40.41 -9.54
CA THR A 780 -58.45 -41.45 -8.63
C THR A 780 -58.21 -42.74 -9.39
N LEU A 781 -57.08 -43.38 -9.16
CA LEU A 781 -56.71 -44.64 -9.80
C LEU A 781 -57.47 -45.81 -9.12
N THR A 782 -57.96 -46.76 -9.90
CA THR A 782 -58.55 -48.03 -9.42
C THR A 782 -57.44 -49.05 -9.17
N ASP A 783 -57.74 -50.04 -8.25
CA ASP A 783 -56.73 -51.09 -7.97
C ASP A 783 -56.36 -51.88 -9.27
N SER A 784 -57.31 -52.16 -10.12
CA SER A 784 -57.03 -52.83 -11.38
C SER A 784 -56.08 -52.06 -12.30
N GLN A 785 -56.15 -50.74 -12.32
CA GLN A 785 -55.20 -49.87 -13.06
C GLN A 785 -53.80 -49.91 -12.44
N ILE A 786 -53.74 -49.89 -11.13
CA ILE A 786 -52.50 -49.96 -10.37
C ILE A 786 -51.80 -51.27 -10.54
N ASP A 787 -52.57 -52.41 -10.39
CA ASP A 787 -52.04 -53.76 -10.58
C ASP A 787 -51.52 -53.99 -12.00
N LYS A 788 -52.15 -53.42 -12.99
CA LYS A 788 -51.71 -53.46 -14.39
C LYS A 788 -50.37 -52.72 -14.58
N ILE A 789 -50.19 -51.54 -13.93
CA ILE A 789 -48.91 -50.82 -14.00
C ILE A 789 -47.82 -51.62 -13.30
N MET A 790 -48.12 -52.17 -12.12
CA MET A 790 -47.13 -52.93 -11.36
C MET A 790 -46.72 -54.18 -12.06
N SER A 791 -47.69 -54.93 -12.67
CA SER A 791 -47.41 -56.14 -13.48
C SER A 791 -46.52 -55.75 -14.68
N LYS A 792 -46.81 -54.66 -15.36
CA LYS A 792 -45.98 -54.19 -16.48
C LYS A 792 -44.57 -53.87 -16.06
N LEU A 793 -44.40 -53.17 -14.94
CA LEU A 793 -43.07 -52.84 -14.40
C LEU A 793 -42.29 -54.09 -14.01
N GLN A 794 -42.95 -55.03 -13.31
CA GLN A 794 -42.36 -56.32 -12.93
C GLN A 794 -41.86 -57.08 -14.15
N GLN A 795 -42.77 -57.32 -15.15
CA GLN A 795 -42.43 -58.04 -16.37
C GLN A 795 -41.22 -57.33 -17.11
N THR A 796 -41.21 -56.04 -17.15
CA THR A 796 -40.09 -55.32 -17.77
C THR A 796 -38.79 -55.57 -17.03
N PHE A 797 -38.79 -55.53 -15.68
CA PHE A 797 -37.59 -55.82 -14.89
C PHE A 797 -37.10 -57.24 -15.05
N GLU A 798 -38.04 -58.19 -15.13
CA GLU A 798 -37.73 -59.63 -15.39
C GLU A 798 -37.06 -59.81 -16.76
N THR A 799 -37.61 -59.13 -17.78
CA THR A 799 -37.15 -59.33 -19.16
C THR A 799 -35.81 -58.57 -19.41
N GLU A 800 -35.71 -57.35 -18.99
CA GLU A 800 -34.56 -56.44 -19.33
C GLU A 800 -33.39 -56.55 -18.36
N LEU A 801 -33.66 -56.86 -17.10
CA LEU A 801 -32.64 -56.91 -16.04
C LEU A 801 -32.41 -58.31 -15.47
N GLY A 802 -33.18 -59.34 -15.97
CA GLY A 802 -33.12 -60.65 -15.35
C GLY A 802 -33.46 -60.63 -13.85
N ALA A 803 -34.28 -59.65 -13.42
CA ALA A 803 -34.74 -59.59 -12.05
C ALA A 803 -35.78 -60.69 -11.75
N SER A 804 -35.89 -61.16 -10.51
CA SER A 804 -36.96 -61.95 -10.01
C SER A 804 -37.55 -61.39 -8.74
N LEU A 805 -38.82 -61.69 -8.43
CA LEU A 805 -39.40 -61.31 -7.14
C LEU A 805 -38.77 -62.15 -6.03
N ARG A 806 -38.53 -61.49 -4.89
CA ARG A 806 -38.05 -62.12 -3.68
C ARG A 806 -39.20 -62.49 -2.77
#